data_7aefd1208d4834371ead5009dcf5dbdc
#
_entry.id   7aefd1208d4834371ead5009dcf5dbdc
#
_cell.length_a   1.000
_cell.length_b   1.000
_cell.length_c   1.000
_cell.angle_alpha   90.00
_cell.angle_beta   90.00
_cell.angle_gamma   90.00
#
_symmetry.space_group_name_H-M   'P 1'
#
loop_
_entity.id
_entity.type
_entity.pdbx_description
1 polymer ?
#
loop_
_entity_poly.entity_id
_entity_poly.type
_entity_poly.pdbx_seq_one_letter_code
_entity_poly.pdbx_strand_id
1 'polypeptide(L)'
;MEENYHAFFTEASGFLNERVFKDYLRRLAYGIDASCYRYIPKIVAWVKDEEEVQKLCVLAKKHGVSLTFRAAGSSLSGQAICDGVLVMATHFFKDAKILNNATSIQLSCGVIGSNANALLKPYHKKIGPDPSTINVAMIGGIVANNASGMCCGVEQNSYKTLKSLRVILSDGTLLDTANQKSVENFKNARKDLIEGVLNLRKEILKDKELHALIKKKYEIKNTTGYSLNALIDFEDPIEIISHLFIGSEGTLGFISSVELECVKDYAYKTCALLFYENLERCAKAAQILAALKAKQPETISSAELMDYACLKSVKGLEGMPRVILEIKEPNACLLIQSESDDPLILENNMQTILNALSAIPVVLDSQISSDPTIYQSWWKIRKGIFPIAASQRKSQSSVIIEDVCFSQENFVEGAKAIEGLLKKHGFKDNSIIFGHALSGNLHFVVTPILENETERKAFENLVSDMFLMVSKSSGSIKAEHGTGRMVAPFVEMEWGEKAYKIHKQIKELFDPNGLLNPDVIITNDKEIHTKNLKSIHPIEEHLDMCMECGFCERVCPSKDLSLTPRQRIVIHREIERLKERVSQGHNEDQILLDELLKESEYLAHATCAVCHMCSMLCPLGIDTGSIALNYYQKNPKGEKIASKILNNMQTTTSMARFSLKGARLVQNLIGSHNLVSLTKGIKKFIKPFPKAFHYMPKNNAYPLENKTLKSEEKVIYFSTCINRSFAPSTKMADKRCIQEVFESLCQKAKVSVMYPDGLNALCCGKAFINYTDLTKQNNEKNHAIFLQLSDRGKIPIVLDHSACSTHFFKQMKAYKDLKVYDLSVYIEEVLSPKLKFNPINEDIGLYTMCALKLENKEELLFNLAKKCTLGEIVIHKETGCCGFAGNKGFFTPELNESALNGFKAFYQSYDLKRGFSTSSTCEIGLSEKTHFSWQHIAYLVDACTL
;
A
#
# COMPACT_ATOMS: atom_id res chain seq x y z
N MET A 1 -35.41 10.48 5.51
CA MET A 1 -34.03 10.20 5.00
C MET A 1 -33.43 8.98 5.69
N GLU A 2 -33.38 8.86 7.02
CA GLU A 2 -32.86 7.66 7.71
C GLU A 2 -33.65 6.39 7.43
N GLU A 3 -34.97 6.47 7.29
CA GLU A 3 -35.84 5.35 6.90
C GLU A 3 -35.48 4.76 5.55
N ASN A 4 -35.11 5.60 4.56
CA ASN A 4 -34.71 5.14 3.22
C ASN A 4 -33.40 4.33 3.28
N TYR A 5 -32.41 4.79 4.06
CA TYR A 5 -31.18 4.03 4.26
C TYR A 5 -31.41 2.74 5.04
N HIS A 6 -32.35 2.71 5.98
CA HIS A 6 -32.73 1.49 6.70
C HIS A 6 -33.38 0.47 5.77
N ALA A 7 -34.32 0.90 4.93
CA ALA A 7 -34.96 0.02 3.92
C ALA A 7 -33.94 -0.51 2.91
N PHE A 8 -33.06 0.36 2.38
CA PHE A 8 -31.95 -0.04 1.51
C PHE A 8 -31.04 -1.08 2.17
N PHE A 9 -30.61 -0.86 3.42
CA PHE A 9 -29.78 -1.79 4.17
C PHE A 9 -30.43 -3.17 4.31
N THR A 10 -31.72 -3.20 4.63
CA THR A 10 -32.47 -4.44 4.82
C THR A 10 -32.51 -5.28 3.52
N GLU A 11 -32.82 -4.64 2.38
CA GLU A 11 -32.88 -5.31 1.09
C GLU A 11 -31.46 -5.72 0.62
N ALA A 12 -30.46 -4.85 0.77
CA ALA A 12 -29.07 -5.15 0.43
C ALA A 12 -28.50 -6.31 1.23
N SER A 13 -28.87 -6.43 2.52
CA SER A 13 -28.46 -7.54 3.39
C SER A 13 -28.92 -8.90 2.86
N GLY A 14 -30.05 -8.95 2.11
CA GLY A 14 -30.58 -10.17 1.55
C GLY A 14 -29.65 -10.86 0.53
N PHE A 15 -28.78 -10.11 -0.16
CA PHE A 15 -27.82 -10.67 -1.13
C PHE A 15 -26.36 -10.41 -0.80
N LEU A 16 -26.03 -9.36 -0.06
CA LEU A 16 -24.66 -9.09 0.40
C LEU A 16 -24.28 -9.88 1.66
N ASN A 17 -25.27 -10.30 2.46
CA ASN A 17 -25.08 -11.00 3.73
C ASN A 17 -24.16 -10.23 4.70
N GLU A 18 -23.08 -10.83 5.16
CA GLU A 18 -22.11 -10.24 6.11
C GLU A 18 -21.21 -9.16 5.46
N ARG A 19 -21.43 -8.78 4.20
CA ARG A 19 -20.62 -7.81 3.45
C ARG A 19 -21.24 -6.41 3.37
N VAL A 20 -22.27 -6.14 4.18
CA VAL A 20 -22.89 -4.82 4.34
C VAL A 20 -22.89 -4.42 5.81
N PHE A 21 -22.44 -3.19 6.10
CA PHE A 21 -22.16 -2.72 7.47
C PHE A 21 -22.84 -1.39 7.73
N LYS A 22 -23.40 -1.25 8.95
CA LYS A 22 -23.99 0.01 9.47
C LYS A 22 -23.44 0.42 10.84
N ASP A 23 -22.53 -0.40 11.44
CA ASP A 23 -21.90 -0.05 12.71
C ASP A 23 -20.99 1.18 12.54
N TYR A 24 -20.91 2.00 13.59
CA TYR A 24 -20.19 3.26 13.54
C TYR A 24 -18.69 3.05 13.30
N LEU A 25 -18.08 2.04 13.92
CA LEU A 25 -16.65 1.76 13.80
C LEU A 25 -16.25 1.56 12.34
N ARG A 26 -16.94 0.65 11.58
CA ARG A 26 -16.61 0.41 10.18
C ARG A 26 -16.96 1.60 9.30
N ARG A 27 -18.07 2.28 9.55
CA ARG A 27 -18.44 3.49 8.81
C ARG A 27 -17.37 4.57 8.94
N LEU A 28 -16.85 4.81 10.15
CA LEU A 28 -15.76 5.74 10.40
C LEU A 28 -14.45 5.26 9.73
N ALA A 29 -14.10 3.99 9.87
CA ALA A 29 -12.91 3.38 9.30
C ALA A 29 -12.84 3.50 7.77
N TYR A 30 -13.98 3.47 7.10
CA TYR A 30 -14.08 3.63 5.64
C TYR A 30 -14.40 5.06 5.20
N GLY A 31 -14.81 5.94 6.09
CA GLY A 31 -15.07 7.36 5.83
C GLY A 31 -13.82 8.22 5.64
N ILE A 32 -12.75 7.63 5.12
CA ILE A 32 -11.41 8.25 5.01
C ILE A 32 -10.79 8.02 3.64
N ASP A 33 -10.05 9.00 3.18
CA ASP A 33 -9.09 8.90 2.06
C ASP A 33 -7.85 9.75 2.38
N ALA A 34 -7.01 10.04 1.39
CA ALA A 34 -5.82 10.86 1.60
C ALA A 34 -6.10 12.38 1.54
N SER A 35 -7.36 12.80 1.34
CA SER A 35 -7.76 14.21 1.31
C SER A 35 -7.87 14.81 2.71
N CYS A 36 -8.11 16.11 2.77
CA CYS A 36 -8.40 16.83 4.02
C CYS A 36 -9.85 16.66 4.53
N TYR A 37 -10.66 15.82 3.89
CA TYR A 37 -12.07 15.64 4.23
C TYR A 37 -12.35 14.41 5.08
N ARG A 38 -13.45 14.49 5.87
CA ARG A 38 -14.03 13.37 6.61
C ARG A 38 -15.53 13.30 6.33
N TYR A 39 -15.93 12.23 5.64
CA TYR A 39 -17.34 11.90 5.40
C TYR A 39 -17.61 10.48 5.91
N ILE A 40 -18.54 10.34 6.88
CA ILE A 40 -18.88 9.05 7.47
C ILE A 40 -20.08 8.48 6.71
N PRO A 41 -19.92 7.41 5.92
CA PRO A 41 -21.03 6.82 5.16
C PRO A 41 -22.11 6.30 6.10
N LYS A 42 -23.37 6.31 5.65
CA LYS A 42 -24.47 5.66 6.37
C LYS A 42 -24.35 4.13 6.32
N ILE A 43 -23.88 3.62 5.19
CA ILE A 43 -23.73 2.19 4.92
C ILE A 43 -22.42 1.96 4.15
N VAL A 44 -21.71 0.86 4.48
CA VAL A 44 -20.57 0.35 3.70
C VAL A 44 -20.95 -1.00 3.12
N ALA A 45 -20.81 -1.18 1.80
CA ALA A 45 -21.16 -2.40 1.08
C ALA A 45 -19.96 -2.93 0.30
N TRP A 46 -19.57 -4.20 0.51
CA TRP A 46 -18.54 -4.88 -0.27
C TRP A 46 -19.19 -5.74 -1.35
N VAL A 47 -18.94 -5.40 -2.60
CA VAL A 47 -19.48 -6.12 -3.76
C VAL A 47 -18.45 -7.09 -4.32
N LYS A 48 -18.92 -8.27 -4.73
CA LYS A 48 -18.06 -9.34 -5.27
C LYS A 48 -18.11 -9.47 -6.80
N ASP A 49 -19.22 -9.03 -7.41
CA ASP A 49 -19.47 -9.14 -8.85
C ASP A 49 -20.37 -8.00 -9.36
N GLU A 50 -20.54 -7.95 -10.67
CA GLU A 50 -21.32 -6.91 -11.36
C GLU A 50 -22.81 -7.01 -11.06
N GLU A 51 -23.35 -8.21 -10.85
CA GLU A 51 -24.76 -8.42 -10.53
C GLU A 51 -25.12 -7.74 -9.20
N GLU A 52 -24.25 -7.82 -8.20
CA GLU A 52 -24.43 -7.12 -6.92
C GLU A 52 -24.39 -5.60 -7.10
N VAL A 53 -23.49 -5.07 -7.95
CA VAL A 53 -23.46 -3.64 -8.28
C VAL A 53 -24.74 -3.19 -8.97
N GLN A 54 -25.22 -3.94 -9.97
CA GLN A 54 -26.47 -3.66 -10.67
C GLN A 54 -27.66 -3.60 -9.69
N LYS A 55 -27.75 -4.59 -8.78
CA LYS A 55 -28.79 -4.61 -7.74
C LYS A 55 -28.72 -3.39 -6.83
N LEU A 56 -27.49 -2.98 -6.42
CA LEU A 56 -27.32 -1.78 -5.58
C LEU A 56 -27.74 -0.51 -6.32
N CYS A 57 -27.45 -0.37 -7.61
CA CYS A 57 -27.90 0.78 -8.42
C CYS A 57 -29.44 0.84 -8.49
N VAL A 58 -30.08 -0.29 -8.74
CA VAL A 58 -31.57 -0.38 -8.76
C VAL A 58 -32.16 -0.02 -7.39
N LEU A 59 -31.58 -0.54 -6.29
CA LEU A 59 -32.03 -0.23 -4.94
C LEU A 59 -31.79 1.25 -4.57
N ALA A 60 -30.67 1.82 -4.98
CA ALA A 60 -30.37 3.23 -4.77
C ALA A 60 -31.44 4.12 -5.40
N LYS A 61 -31.80 3.83 -6.65
CA LYS A 61 -32.90 4.52 -7.36
C LYS A 61 -34.25 4.32 -6.66
N LYS A 62 -34.56 3.08 -6.23
CA LYS A 62 -35.80 2.75 -5.53
C LYS A 62 -36.00 3.53 -4.24
N HIS A 63 -34.92 3.66 -3.44
CA HIS A 63 -34.97 4.26 -2.12
C HIS A 63 -34.49 5.74 -2.09
N GLY A 64 -34.03 6.29 -3.21
CA GLY A 64 -33.49 7.65 -3.29
C GLY A 64 -32.24 7.85 -2.42
N VAL A 65 -31.35 6.87 -2.37
CA VAL A 65 -30.09 6.94 -1.60
C VAL A 65 -28.88 7.07 -2.54
N SER A 66 -27.88 7.83 -2.12
CA SER A 66 -26.68 8.03 -2.93
C SER A 66 -25.69 6.88 -2.82
N LEU A 67 -24.98 6.59 -3.94
CA LEU A 67 -23.90 5.62 -4.01
C LEU A 67 -22.58 6.31 -4.34
N THR A 68 -21.51 5.91 -3.68
CA THR A 68 -20.14 6.30 -4.03
C THR A 68 -19.30 5.04 -4.19
N PHE A 69 -18.70 4.86 -5.36
CA PHE A 69 -17.82 3.74 -5.66
C PHE A 69 -16.40 4.06 -5.20
N ARG A 70 -15.78 3.11 -4.48
CA ARG A 70 -14.45 3.31 -3.94
C ARG A 70 -13.50 2.19 -4.31
N ALA A 71 -12.34 2.57 -4.82
CA ALA A 71 -11.17 1.72 -4.98
C ALA A 71 -10.26 1.82 -3.74
N ALA A 72 -8.96 2.09 -3.87
CA ALA A 72 -8.02 2.14 -2.75
C ALA A 72 -8.25 3.31 -1.76
N GLY A 73 -8.96 4.37 -2.15
CA GLY A 73 -9.12 5.57 -1.32
C GLY A 73 -7.80 6.29 -1.06
N SER A 74 -6.97 6.40 -2.10
CA SER A 74 -5.76 7.23 -2.13
C SER A 74 -6.00 8.62 -2.71
N SER A 75 -7.27 8.98 -2.93
CA SER A 75 -7.72 10.26 -3.47
C SER A 75 -7.35 11.42 -2.56
N LEU A 76 -7.05 12.58 -3.18
CA LEU A 76 -6.58 13.79 -2.52
C LEU A 76 -7.64 14.91 -2.47
N SER A 77 -8.76 14.74 -3.19
CA SER A 77 -9.81 15.78 -3.34
C SER A 77 -11.18 15.35 -2.81
N GLY A 78 -11.25 14.25 -2.02
CA GLY A 78 -12.47 13.82 -1.32
C GLY A 78 -13.50 13.06 -2.18
N GLN A 79 -13.16 12.64 -3.41
CA GLN A 79 -14.06 11.91 -4.31
C GLN A 79 -14.30 10.45 -3.92
N ALA A 80 -13.50 9.87 -3.04
CA ALA A 80 -13.59 8.46 -2.64
C ALA A 80 -14.34 8.24 -1.31
N ILE A 81 -14.98 9.26 -0.77
CA ILE A 81 -15.72 9.23 0.52
C ILE A 81 -17.08 9.91 0.37
N CYS A 82 -18.03 9.54 1.21
CA CYS A 82 -19.39 10.06 1.18
C CYS A 82 -20.09 9.94 2.54
N ASP A 83 -21.25 10.56 2.65
CA ASP A 83 -22.21 10.40 3.74
C ASP A 83 -23.42 9.52 3.38
N GLY A 84 -23.42 8.91 2.16
CA GLY A 84 -24.41 7.99 1.66
C GLY A 84 -24.00 6.52 1.81
N VAL A 85 -24.14 5.74 0.74
CA VAL A 85 -23.72 4.34 0.66
C VAL A 85 -22.35 4.27 -0.01
N LEU A 86 -21.34 3.78 0.69
CA LEU A 86 -20.00 3.54 0.16
C LEU A 86 -19.89 2.12 -0.37
N VAL A 87 -19.67 1.98 -1.68
CA VAL A 87 -19.57 0.68 -2.38
C VAL A 87 -18.11 0.34 -2.66
N MET A 88 -17.63 -0.75 -2.07
CA MET A 88 -16.23 -1.20 -2.13
C MET A 88 -16.10 -2.39 -3.10
N ALA A 89 -15.34 -2.22 -4.18
CA ALA A 89 -15.02 -3.28 -5.14
C ALA A 89 -13.61 -3.87 -4.94
N THR A 90 -12.92 -3.49 -3.89
CA THR A 90 -11.49 -3.74 -3.68
C THR A 90 -11.12 -5.18 -3.37
N HIS A 91 -12.06 -5.97 -2.85
CA HIS A 91 -11.80 -7.31 -2.33
C HIS A 91 -11.86 -8.41 -3.41
N PHE A 92 -12.71 -8.23 -4.43
CA PHE A 92 -13.07 -9.31 -5.35
C PHE A 92 -12.71 -9.03 -6.82
N PHE A 93 -12.73 -7.80 -7.28
CA PHE A 93 -12.43 -7.43 -8.67
C PHE A 93 -10.92 -7.37 -8.93
N LYS A 94 -10.26 -8.54 -9.02
CA LYS A 94 -8.77 -8.65 -9.08
C LYS A 94 -8.24 -9.35 -10.33
N ASP A 95 -9.08 -9.59 -11.31
CA ASP A 95 -8.66 -10.29 -12.53
C ASP A 95 -7.79 -9.40 -13.41
N ALA A 96 -6.72 -9.98 -13.94
CA ALA A 96 -5.80 -9.35 -14.87
C ALA A 96 -5.44 -10.34 -15.97
N LYS A 97 -5.57 -9.95 -17.23
CA LYS A 97 -5.30 -10.81 -18.39
C LYS A 97 -4.50 -10.06 -19.44
N ILE A 98 -3.32 -10.57 -19.74
CA ILE A 98 -2.49 -10.07 -20.84
C ILE A 98 -3.13 -10.53 -22.17
N LEU A 99 -3.24 -9.60 -23.11
CA LEU A 99 -3.85 -9.82 -24.41
C LEU A 99 -2.86 -9.51 -25.53
N ASN A 100 -3.07 -10.13 -26.69
CA ASN A 100 -2.39 -9.79 -27.95
C ASN A 100 -0.85 -9.68 -27.82
N ASN A 101 -0.20 -10.69 -27.23
CA ASN A 101 1.24 -10.70 -26.98
C ASN A 101 1.73 -9.47 -26.19
N ALA A 102 0.99 -9.09 -25.14
CA ALA A 102 1.27 -7.95 -24.28
C ALA A 102 1.23 -6.57 -25.00
N THR A 103 0.49 -6.44 -26.10
CA THR A 103 0.18 -5.10 -26.64
C THR A 103 -0.91 -4.43 -25.85
N SER A 104 -1.77 -5.20 -25.15
CA SER A 104 -2.77 -4.69 -24.22
C SER A 104 -2.93 -5.61 -23.01
N ILE A 105 -3.57 -5.08 -21.98
CA ILE A 105 -3.91 -5.81 -20.75
C ILE A 105 -5.31 -5.45 -20.29
N GLN A 106 -6.13 -6.48 -20.02
CA GLN A 106 -7.45 -6.32 -19.41
C GLN A 106 -7.32 -6.41 -17.90
N LEU A 107 -7.89 -5.46 -17.18
CA LEU A 107 -7.74 -5.27 -15.75
C LEU A 107 -9.09 -4.97 -15.10
N SER A 108 -9.45 -5.74 -14.07
CA SER A 108 -10.56 -5.41 -13.18
C SER A 108 -10.24 -4.21 -12.29
N CYS A 109 -11.26 -3.47 -11.85
CA CYS A 109 -11.10 -2.20 -11.13
C CYS A 109 -10.32 -2.29 -9.80
N GLY A 110 -10.29 -3.45 -9.13
CA GLY A 110 -9.58 -3.68 -7.87
C GLY A 110 -8.13 -4.15 -8.02
N VAL A 111 -7.60 -4.26 -9.26
CA VAL A 111 -6.19 -4.57 -9.50
C VAL A 111 -5.32 -3.37 -9.16
N ILE A 112 -4.23 -3.58 -8.41
CA ILE A 112 -3.25 -2.52 -8.10
C ILE A 112 -2.36 -2.28 -9.33
N GLY A 113 -2.10 -1.01 -9.68
CA GLY A 113 -1.35 -0.67 -10.89
C GLY A 113 0.04 -1.31 -10.97
N SER A 114 0.78 -1.37 -9.85
CA SER A 114 2.09 -2.03 -9.83
C SER A 114 2.02 -3.56 -10.03
N ASN A 115 0.87 -4.19 -9.73
CA ASN A 115 0.68 -5.62 -10.00
C ASN A 115 0.49 -5.86 -11.51
N ALA A 116 -0.23 -4.96 -12.19
CA ALA A 116 -0.32 -4.98 -13.66
C ALA A 116 1.07 -4.86 -14.30
N ASN A 117 1.90 -3.92 -13.81
CA ASN A 117 3.27 -3.75 -14.29
C ASN A 117 4.16 -4.97 -14.00
N ALA A 118 3.98 -5.64 -12.86
CA ALA A 118 4.71 -6.87 -12.54
C ALA A 118 4.39 -8.02 -13.49
N LEU A 119 3.14 -8.13 -13.96
CA LEU A 119 2.73 -9.10 -14.97
C LEU A 119 3.31 -8.78 -16.36
N LEU A 120 3.44 -7.49 -16.69
CA LEU A 120 3.94 -7.02 -17.99
C LEU A 120 5.47 -7.00 -18.08
N LYS A 121 6.17 -6.99 -16.95
CA LYS A 121 7.64 -6.90 -16.89
C LYS A 121 8.39 -7.93 -17.75
N PRO A 122 7.98 -9.23 -17.80
CA PRO A 122 8.65 -10.22 -18.66
C PRO A 122 8.56 -9.90 -20.16
N TYR A 123 7.63 -9.03 -20.56
CA TYR A 123 7.43 -8.58 -21.94
C TYR A 123 8.08 -7.21 -22.22
N HIS A 124 8.85 -6.66 -21.29
CA HIS A 124 9.39 -5.29 -21.38
C HIS A 124 8.29 -4.25 -21.62
N LYS A 125 7.15 -4.41 -20.93
CA LYS A 125 5.97 -3.55 -21.04
C LYS A 125 5.50 -3.11 -19.66
N LYS A 126 4.75 -2.01 -19.64
CA LYS A 126 4.03 -1.49 -18.48
C LYS A 126 2.70 -0.85 -18.93
N ILE A 127 1.80 -0.54 -18.00
CA ILE A 127 0.65 0.34 -18.28
C ILE A 127 1.12 1.78 -18.43
N GLY A 128 0.41 2.57 -19.22
CA GLY A 128 0.77 3.96 -19.48
C GLY A 128 0.69 4.87 -18.25
N PRO A 129 -0.45 4.93 -17.53
CA PRO A 129 -0.57 5.79 -16.34
C PRO A 129 0.37 5.34 -15.22
N ASP A 130 1.15 6.29 -14.68
CA ASP A 130 2.20 6.03 -13.69
C ASP A 130 2.12 6.96 -12.44
N PRO A 131 0.92 7.06 -11.79
CA PRO A 131 0.79 7.93 -10.62
C PRO A 131 1.80 7.55 -9.52
N SER A 132 2.22 8.51 -8.70
CA SER A 132 3.16 8.27 -7.59
C SER A 132 2.66 7.21 -6.61
N THR A 133 1.34 7.02 -6.54
CA THR A 133 0.64 6.01 -5.75
C THR A 133 0.47 4.65 -6.46
N ILE A 134 1.11 4.40 -7.60
CA ILE A 134 0.95 3.19 -8.43
C ILE A 134 1.06 1.87 -7.64
N ASN A 135 1.80 1.89 -6.52
CA ASN A 135 1.99 0.73 -5.64
C ASN A 135 0.77 0.42 -4.75
N VAL A 136 -0.21 1.30 -4.69
CA VAL A 136 -1.42 1.15 -3.85
C VAL A 136 -2.70 1.52 -4.59
N ALA A 137 -2.64 2.45 -5.55
CA ALA A 137 -3.78 2.84 -6.36
C ALA A 137 -4.27 1.68 -7.22
N MET A 138 -5.59 1.53 -7.27
CA MET A 138 -6.25 0.48 -8.06
C MET A 138 -6.72 1.04 -9.39
N ILE A 139 -6.79 0.18 -10.40
CA ILE A 139 -7.11 0.53 -11.79
C ILE A 139 -8.41 1.32 -11.89
N GLY A 140 -9.49 0.93 -11.17
CA GLY A 140 -10.75 1.68 -11.18
C GLY A 140 -10.58 3.14 -10.75
N GLY A 141 -9.75 3.40 -9.72
CA GLY A 141 -9.43 4.76 -9.28
C GLY A 141 -8.50 5.50 -10.24
N ILE A 142 -7.48 4.82 -10.79
CA ILE A 142 -6.54 5.40 -11.78
C ILE A 142 -7.32 5.89 -13.00
N VAL A 143 -8.23 5.08 -13.51
CA VAL A 143 -9.04 5.37 -14.69
C VAL A 143 -10.12 6.42 -14.39
N ALA A 144 -10.84 6.27 -13.27
CA ALA A 144 -11.90 7.21 -12.89
C ALA A 144 -11.35 8.64 -12.59
N ASN A 145 -10.08 8.77 -12.22
CA ASN A 145 -9.44 10.07 -12.06
C ASN A 145 -8.67 10.55 -13.30
N ASN A 146 -8.51 9.71 -14.32
CA ASN A 146 -7.52 9.89 -15.38
C ASN A 146 -6.13 10.22 -14.77
N ALA A 147 -5.78 9.50 -13.71
CA ALA A 147 -4.55 9.76 -12.97
C ALA A 147 -3.34 9.55 -13.87
N SER A 148 -2.51 10.55 -13.95
CA SER A 148 -1.24 10.50 -14.67
C SER A 148 -0.08 10.45 -13.67
N GLY A 149 1.14 10.72 -14.12
CA GLY A 149 2.30 10.70 -13.25
C GLY A 149 3.49 11.39 -13.92
N MET A 150 4.67 10.88 -13.58
CA MET A 150 5.95 11.54 -13.92
C MET A 150 6.37 11.37 -15.38
N CYS A 151 6.03 10.26 -16.01
CA CYS A 151 6.47 9.91 -17.36
C CYS A 151 5.34 9.89 -18.39
N CYS A 152 4.11 9.58 -18.00
CA CYS A 152 3.03 9.36 -18.97
C CYS A 152 2.54 10.62 -19.70
N GLY A 153 2.73 11.80 -19.11
CA GLY A 153 2.25 13.06 -19.70
C GLY A 153 0.76 13.04 -20.02
N VAL A 154 0.38 13.64 -21.13
CA VAL A 154 -0.97 13.55 -21.71
C VAL A 154 -1.07 12.44 -22.77
N GLU A 155 0.05 11.82 -23.16
CA GLU A 155 0.17 10.89 -24.28
C GLU A 155 -0.08 9.43 -23.88
N GLN A 156 0.22 9.07 -22.63
CA GLN A 156 0.13 7.70 -22.13
C GLN A 156 -0.78 7.56 -20.91
N ASN A 157 -1.65 8.54 -20.65
CA ASN A 157 -2.64 8.48 -19.57
C ASN A 157 -3.77 7.47 -19.89
N SER A 158 -4.69 7.28 -18.97
CA SER A 158 -5.80 6.33 -19.14
C SER A 158 -6.67 6.68 -20.34
N TYR A 159 -6.87 7.96 -20.62
CA TYR A 159 -7.67 8.42 -21.75
C TYR A 159 -7.07 8.00 -23.12
N LYS A 160 -5.77 8.13 -23.30
CA LYS A 160 -5.06 7.81 -24.55
C LYS A 160 -4.77 6.32 -24.72
N THR A 161 -4.68 5.57 -23.63
CA THR A 161 -4.37 4.13 -23.68
C THR A 161 -5.60 3.23 -23.59
N LEU A 162 -6.81 3.79 -23.47
CA LEU A 162 -8.05 3.03 -23.41
C LEU A 162 -8.31 2.27 -24.73
N LYS A 163 -8.55 0.96 -24.66
CA LYS A 163 -8.96 0.09 -25.77
C LYS A 163 -10.41 -0.35 -25.63
N SER A 164 -10.82 -0.72 -24.44
CA SER A 164 -12.20 -1.08 -24.13
C SER A 164 -12.55 -0.82 -22.69
N LEU A 165 -13.82 -0.68 -22.41
CA LEU A 165 -14.39 -0.35 -21.10
C LEU A 165 -15.59 -1.23 -20.80
N ARG A 166 -15.72 -1.64 -19.55
CA ARG A 166 -16.90 -2.35 -19.03
C ARG A 166 -17.45 -1.61 -17.83
N VAL A 167 -18.69 -1.11 -17.95
CA VAL A 167 -19.29 -0.19 -16.96
C VAL A 167 -20.75 -0.55 -16.67
N ILE A 168 -21.21 -0.13 -15.48
CA ILE A 168 -22.60 -0.22 -15.03
C ILE A 168 -23.11 1.19 -14.76
N LEU A 169 -24.21 1.58 -15.41
CA LEU A 169 -24.84 2.89 -15.24
C LEU A 169 -25.66 2.98 -13.96
N SER A 170 -26.14 4.19 -13.64
CA SER A 170 -26.96 4.49 -12.46
C SER A 170 -28.27 3.69 -12.37
N ASP A 171 -28.80 3.21 -13.51
CA ASP A 171 -30.00 2.36 -13.58
C ASP A 171 -29.72 0.85 -13.59
N GLY A 172 -28.43 0.45 -13.46
CA GLY A 172 -27.97 -0.94 -13.54
C GLY A 172 -27.70 -1.46 -14.94
N THR A 173 -27.85 -0.63 -16.00
CA THR A 173 -27.54 -1.03 -17.38
C THR A 173 -26.02 -1.29 -17.53
N LEU A 174 -25.67 -2.45 -18.09
CA LEU A 174 -24.28 -2.85 -18.35
C LEU A 174 -23.90 -2.50 -19.80
N LEU A 175 -22.72 -1.92 -19.99
CA LEU A 175 -22.05 -1.74 -21.27
C LEU A 175 -20.66 -2.39 -21.20
N ASP A 176 -20.40 -3.29 -22.14
CA ASP A 176 -19.09 -3.88 -22.43
C ASP A 176 -18.70 -3.53 -23.85
N THR A 177 -17.76 -2.60 -24.01
CA THR A 177 -17.41 -2.07 -25.35
C THR A 177 -16.54 -3.04 -26.15
N ALA A 178 -15.94 -4.04 -25.51
CA ALA A 178 -15.24 -5.14 -26.20
C ALA A 178 -16.21 -6.17 -26.80
N ASN A 179 -17.49 -6.16 -26.41
CA ASN A 179 -18.49 -7.15 -26.82
C ASN A 179 -19.53 -6.52 -27.72
N GLN A 180 -19.49 -6.83 -29.01
CA GLN A 180 -20.40 -6.28 -30.03
C GLN A 180 -21.90 -6.45 -29.66
N LYS A 181 -22.27 -7.62 -29.12
CA LYS A 181 -23.67 -7.87 -28.71
C LYS A 181 -24.08 -6.98 -27.54
N SER A 182 -23.16 -6.73 -26.59
CA SER A 182 -23.39 -5.80 -25.48
C SER A 182 -23.61 -4.38 -26.01
N VAL A 183 -22.79 -3.95 -26.96
CA VAL A 183 -22.91 -2.63 -27.62
C VAL A 183 -24.25 -2.47 -28.33
N GLU A 184 -24.68 -3.48 -29.09
CA GLU A 184 -25.98 -3.45 -29.79
C GLU A 184 -27.14 -3.41 -28.79
N ASN A 185 -27.13 -4.23 -27.77
CA ASN A 185 -28.13 -4.22 -26.71
C ASN A 185 -28.20 -2.86 -26.02
N PHE A 186 -27.01 -2.27 -25.70
CA PHE A 186 -26.93 -0.97 -25.08
C PHE A 186 -27.47 0.16 -25.97
N LYS A 187 -27.11 0.19 -27.26
CA LYS A 187 -27.61 1.17 -28.21
C LYS A 187 -29.16 1.10 -28.33
N ASN A 188 -29.75 -0.09 -28.19
CA ASN A 188 -31.19 -0.26 -28.19
C ASN A 188 -31.87 0.14 -26.87
N ALA A 189 -31.25 -0.19 -25.72
CA ALA A 189 -31.81 0.08 -24.41
C ALA A 189 -31.65 1.54 -23.98
N ARG A 190 -30.58 2.21 -24.41
CA ARG A 190 -30.21 3.56 -23.98
C ARG A 190 -30.10 4.53 -25.17
N LYS A 191 -31.13 4.54 -26.03
CA LYS A 191 -31.22 5.51 -27.13
C LYS A 191 -31.16 6.95 -26.66
N ASP A 192 -31.74 7.24 -25.51
CA ASP A 192 -31.68 8.53 -24.82
C ASP A 192 -30.24 9.01 -24.62
N LEU A 193 -29.36 8.13 -24.10
CA LEU A 193 -27.98 8.43 -23.86
C LEU A 193 -27.17 8.59 -25.15
N ILE A 194 -27.41 7.71 -26.13
CA ILE A 194 -26.77 7.79 -27.46
C ILE A 194 -27.10 9.13 -28.15
N GLU A 195 -28.38 9.47 -28.20
CA GLU A 195 -28.85 10.73 -28.82
C GLU A 195 -28.35 11.94 -28.03
N GLY A 196 -28.35 11.84 -26.68
CA GLY A 196 -27.88 12.89 -25.79
C GLY A 196 -26.42 13.26 -26.03
N VAL A 197 -25.49 12.30 -26.03
CA VAL A 197 -24.05 12.57 -26.26
C VAL A 197 -23.79 13.11 -27.67
N LEU A 198 -24.54 12.62 -28.70
CA LEU A 198 -24.41 13.14 -30.07
C LEU A 198 -24.97 14.57 -30.21
N ASN A 199 -25.97 14.94 -29.43
CA ASN A 199 -26.48 16.32 -29.39
C ASN A 199 -25.50 17.26 -28.71
N LEU A 200 -24.91 16.85 -27.60
CA LEU A 200 -23.83 17.62 -26.94
C LEU A 200 -22.64 17.82 -27.88
N ARG A 201 -22.23 16.77 -28.60
CA ARG A 201 -21.19 16.90 -29.64
C ARG A 201 -21.56 17.94 -30.69
N LYS A 202 -22.79 17.89 -31.24
CA LYS A 202 -23.26 18.85 -32.23
C LYS A 202 -23.28 20.30 -31.69
N GLU A 203 -23.66 20.49 -30.42
CA GLU A 203 -23.66 21.80 -29.75
C GLU A 203 -22.24 22.38 -29.71
N ILE A 204 -21.25 21.58 -29.27
CA ILE A 204 -19.84 21.99 -29.18
C ILE A 204 -19.27 22.29 -30.58
N LEU A 205 -19.50 21.46 -31.59
CA LEU A 205 -18.94 21.64 -32.93
C LEU A 205 -19.51 22.88 -33.65
N LYS A 206 -20.74 23.32 -33.28
CA LYS A 206 -21.34 24.56 -33.81
C LYS A 206 -20.74 25.84 -33.19
N ASP A 207 -20.29 25.76 -31.93
CA ASP A 207 -19.66 26.87 -31.22
C ASP A 207 -18.14 26.80 -31.42
N LYS A 208 -17.60 27.55 -32.39
CA LYS A 208 -16.16 27.54 -32.70
C LYS A 208 -15.27 27.97 -31.51
N GLU A 209 -15.77 28.89 -30.68
CA GLU A 209 -15.02 29.35 -29.50
C GLU A 209 -14.93 28.23 -28.42
N LEU A 210 -16.06 27.60 -28.15
CA LEU A 210 -16.13 26.47 -27.21
C LEU A 210 -15.26 25.29 -27.68
N HIS A 211 -15.34 24.94 -28.97
CA HIS A 211 -14.50 23.91 -29.58
C HIS A 211 -13.00 24.20 -29.41
N ALA A 212 -12.56 25.45 -29.74
CA ALA A 212 -11.19 25.88 -29.61
C ALA A 212 -10.73 25.86 -28.13
N LEU A 213 -11.60 26.30 -27.22
CA LEU A 213 -11.32 26.27 -25.78
C LEU A 213 -11.07 24.82 -25.31
N ILE A 214 -11.97 23.88 -25.64
CA ILE A 214 -11.84 22.48 -25.24
C ILE A 214 -10.53 21.91 -25.80
N LYS A 215 -10.25 22.08 -27.08
CA LYS A 215 -9.01 21.60 -27.70
C LYS A 215 -7.76 22.12 -26.97
N LYS A 216 -7.71 23.42 -26.71
CA LYS A 216 -6.55 24.06 -26.01
C LYS A 216 -6.38 23.53 -24.59
N LYS A 217 -7.46 23.31 -23.84
CA LYS A 217 -7.42 22.87 -22.46
C LYS A 217 -6.84 21.47 -22.29
N TYR A 218 -6.97 20.59 -23.30
CA TYR A 218 -6.44 19.23 -23.27
C TYR A 218 -5.07 19.07 -23.97
N GLU A 219 -4.44 20.17 -24.39
CA GLU A 219 -3.01 20.19 -24.76
C GLU A 219 -2.10 20.07 -23.51
N ILE A 220 -2.64 20.36 -22.32
CA ILE A 220 -1.99 20.21 -21.02
C ILE A 220 -2.75 19.19 -20.16
N LYS A 221 -2.15 18.73 -19.06
CA LYS A 221 -2.87 17.88 -18.10
C LYS A 221 -4.07 18.64 -17.54
N ASN A 222 -5.23 18.03 -17.63
CA ASN A 222 -6.48 18.60 -17.11
C ASN A 222 -7.43 17.51 -16.65
N THR A 223 -7.81 17.56 -15.37
CA THR A 223 -8.83 16.72 -14.74
C THR A 223 -9.90 17.56 -14.05
N THR A 224 -10.04 18.83 -14.44
CA THR A 224 -11.12 19.71 -13.98
C THR A 224 -12.39 19.44 -14.79
N GLY A 225 -13.41 18.93 -14.16
CA GLY A 225 -14.65 18.55 -14.85
C GLY A 225 -14.56 17.20 -15.57
N TYR A 226 -15.49 16.91 -16.46
CA TYR A 226 -15.49 15.71 -17.31
C TYR A 226 -14.58 15.88 -18.52
N SER A 227 -14.15 14.78 -19.12
CA SER A 227 -13.33 14.76 -20.34
C SER A 227 -14.09 15.26 -21.56
N LEU A 228 -14.32 16.59 -21.67
CA LEU A 228 -15.08 17.20 -22.78
C LEU A 228 -14.44 16.95 -24.14
N ASN A 229 -13.14 16.71 -24.20
CA ASN A 229 -12.44 16.33 -25.43
C ASN A 229 -13.00 15.06 -26.05
N ALA A 230 -13.62 14.15 -25.30
CA ALA A 230 -14.29 12.97 -25.84
C ALA A 230 -15.38 13.35 -26.86
N LEU A 231 -16.06 14.50 -26.66
CA LEU A 231 -17.08 15.01 -27.55
C LEU A 231 -16.52 15.64 -28.83
N ILE A 232 -15.22 15.86 -28.95
CA ILE A 232 -14.57 16.38 -30.16
C ILE A 232 -13.62 15.37 -30.80
N ASP A 233 -12.97 14.51 -30.00
CA ASP A 233 -11.99 13.53 -30.46
C ASP A 233 -12.65 12.34 -31.18
N PHE A 234 -13.91 11.98 -30.82
CA PHE A 234 -14.61 10.81 -31.34
C PHE A 234 -15.94 11.16 -32.03
N GLU A 235 -16.36 10.30 -32.99
CA GLU A 235 -17.64 10.39 -33.70
C GLU A 235 -18.60 9.31 -33.24
N ASP A 236 -18.12 8.10 -32.95
CA ASP A 236 -18.93 7.00 -32.44
C ASP A 236 -19.41 7.31 -31.02
N PRO A 237 -20.72 7.28 -30.73
CA PRO A 237 -21.22 7.56 -29.38
C PRO A 237 -20.73 6.58 -28.33
N ILE A 238 -20.33 5.36 -28.67
CA ILE A 238 -19.77 4.40 -27.72
C ILE A 238 -18.36 4.81 -27.32
N GLU A 239 -17.53 5.27 -28.26
CA GLU A 239 -16.21 5.83 -27.96
C GLU A 239 -16.32 7.11 -27.10
N ILE A 240 -17.28 8.00 -27.43
CA ILE A 240 -17.55 9.19 -26.61
C ILE A 240 -17.90 8.78 -25.18
N ILE A 241 -18.87 7.85 -25.01
CA ILE A 241 -19.31 7.37 -23.70
C ILE A 241 -18.13 6.77 -22.96
N SER A 242 -17.33 5.89 -23.59
CA SER A 242 -16.18 5.25 -22.99
C SER A 242 -15.16 6.26 -22.42
N HIS A 243 -14.87 7.29 -23.20
CA HIS A 243 -13.87 8.29 -22.80
C HIS A 243 -14.42 9.34 -21.81
N LEU A 244 -15.75 9.56 -21.75
CA LEU A 244 -16.37 10.34 -20.68
C LEU A 244 -16.28 9.68 -19.31
N PHE A 245 -16.17 8.33 -19.25
CA PHE A 245 -15.90 7.63 -17.98
C PHE A 245 -14.50 7.85 -17.45
N ILE A 246 -13.53 8.21 -18.32
CA ILE A 246 -12.17 8.51 -17.91
C ILE A 246 -12.15 9.90 -17.25
N GLY A 247 -11.83 9.95 -15.96
CA GLY A 247 -11.90 11.17 -15.18
C GLY A 247 -13.31 11.49 -14.62
N SER A 248 -14.25 10.54 -14.65
CA SER A 248 -15.63 10.74 -14.16
C SER A 248 -15.80 10.61 -12.64
N GLU A 249 -14.79 10.18 -11.92
CA GLU A 249 -14.76 10.07 -10.45
C GLU A 249 -15.96 9.31 -9.84
N GLY A 250 -16.47 8.32 -10.58
CA GLY A 250 -17.63 7.51 -10.16
C GLY A 250 -18.97 8.25 -10.18
N THR A 251 -19.04 9.42 -10.81
CA THR A 251 -20.28 10.23 -10.91
C THR A 251 -21.18 9.84 -12.09
N LEU A 252 -20.66 9.07 -13.06
CA LEU A 252 -21.40 8.63 -14.25
C LEU A 252 -21.79 7.14 -14.21
N GLY A 253 -21.13 6.35 -13.37
CA GLY A 253 -21.38 4.92 -13.21
C GLY A 253 -20.21 4.21 -12.56
N PHE A 254 -20.29 2.87 -12.49
CA PHE A 254 -19.27 1.99 -11.95
C PHE A 254 -18.40 1.41 -13.08
N ILE A 255 -17.09 1.59 -12.99
CA ILE A 255 -16.11 0.97 -13.88
C ILE A 255 -15.76 -0.41 -13.32
N SER A 256 -16.14 -1.48 -14.01
CA SER A 256 -15.86 -2.86 -13.62
C SER A 256 -14.48 -3.32 -14.08
N SER A 257 -14.19 -3.11 -15.37
CA SER A 257 -12.89 -3.44 -15.95
C SER A 257 -12.55 -2.56 -17.14
N VAL A 258 -11.27 -2.50 -17.48
CA VAL A 258 -10.75 -1.79 -18.66
C VAL A 258 -9.72 -2.64 -19.37
N GLU A 259 -9.58 -2.45 -20.67
CA GLU A 259 -8.44 -2.86 -21.45
C GLU A 259 -7.59 -1.63 -21.78
N LEU A 260 -6.34 -1.65 -21.37
CA LEU A 260 -5.37 -0.58 -21.64
C LEU A 260 -4.29 -1.06 -22.61
N GLU A 261 -3.89 -0.20 -23.52
CA GLU A 261 -2.68 -0.39 -24.32
C GLU A 261 -1.45 -0.40 -23.42
N CYS A 262 -0.54 -1.33 -23.70
CA CYS A 262 0.72 -1.46 -22.95
C CYS A 262 1.80 -0.63 -23.62
N VAL A 263 2.48 0.20 -22.83
CA VAL A 263 3.61 1.01 -23.28
C VAL A 263 4.93 0.30 -22.99
N LYS A 264 5.99 0.73 -23.67
CA LYS A 264 7.33 0.15 -23.52
C LYS A 264 7.93 0.47 -22.14
N ASP A 265 8.60 -0.50 -21.53
CA ASP A 265 9.45 -0.32 -20.35
C ASP A 265 10.89 -0.61 -20.76
N TYR A 266 11.66 0.45 -20.97
CA TYR A 266 13.02 0.39 -21.48
C TYR A 266 13.97 -0.28 -20.50
N ALA A 267 14.96 -1.03 -21.06
CA ALA A 267 15.90 -1.82 -20.27
C ALA A 267 16.88 -0.97 -19.47
N TYR A 268 17.33 0.15 -20.04
CA TYR A 268 18.34 1.01 -19.42
C TYR A 268 17.81 2.40 -19.16
N LYS A 269 18.27 3.01 -18.07
CA LYS A 269 17.90 4.36 -17.63
C LYS A 269 19.13 5.11 -17.13
N THR A 270 19.18 6.40 -17.41
CA THR A 270 20.18 7.31 -16.84
C THR A 270 19.46 8.49 -16.22
N CYS A 271 19.85 8.85 -15.00
CA CYS A 271 19.28 9.98 -14.27
C CYS A 271 20.33 11.03 -13.97
N ALA A 272 19.90 12.30 -13.96
CA ALA A 272 20.73 13.44 -13.54
C ALA A 272 20.00 14.27 -12.49
N LEU A 273 20.74 14.70 -11.44
CA LEU A 273 20.30 15.72 -10.48
C LEU A 273 21.08 17.01 -10.77
N LEU A 274 20.37 18.06 -11.15
CA LEU A 274 20.93 19.36 -11.48
C LEU A 274 20.37 20.43 -10.54
N PHE A 275 21.27 21.18 -9.88
CA PHE A 275 20.92 22.14 -8.84
C PHE A 275 21.04 23.58 -9.39
N TYR A 276 20.00 24.37 -9.19
CA TYR A 276 19.89 25.75 -9.70
C TYR A 276 19.77 26.74 -8.54
N GLU A 277 20.11 28.01 -8.84
CA GLU A 277 20.12 29.11 -7.88
C GLU A 277 18.78 29.26 -7.15
N ASN A 278 17.66 29.13 -7.88
CA ASN A 278 16.31 29.30 -7.35
C ASN A 278 15.26 28.58 -8.21
N LEU A 279 14.00 28.60 -7.76
CA LEU A 279 12.87 28.00 -8.44
C LEU A 279 12.66 28.54 -9.86
N GLU A 280 12.85 29.83 -10.08
CA GLU A 280 12.70 30.45 -11.41
C GLU A 280 13.73 29.91 -12.42
N ARG A 281 15.01 29.83 -12.04
CA ARG A 281 16.07 29.24 -12.88
C ARG A 281 15.82 27.79 -13.18
N CYS A 282 15.36 27.05 -12.17
CA CYS A 282 14.98 25.66 -12.31
C CYS A 282 13.80 25.49 -13.29
N ALA A 283 12.77 26.32 -13.20
CA ALA A 283 11.63 26.32 -14.12
C ALA A 283 12.03 26.70 -15.56
N LYS A 284 12.96 27.64 -15.74
CA LYS A 284 13.52 27.98 -17.07
C LYS A 284 14.28 26.80 -17.69
N ALA A 285 15.07 26.07 -16.89
CA ALA A 285 15.74 24.85 -17.35
C ALA A 285 14.71 23.80 -17.78
N ALA A 286 13.66 23.61 -17.01
CA ALA A 286 12.56 22.67 -17.33
C ALA A 286 11.84 23.06 -18.64
N GLN A 287 11.61 24.35 -18.89
CA GLN A 287 11.01 24.85 -20.12
C GLN A 287 11.89 24.55 -21.37
N ILE A 288 13.21 24.67 -21.23
CA ILE A 288 14.16 24.28 -22.30
C ILE A 288 14.07 22.76 -22.55
N LEU A 289 14.01 21.96 -21.51
CA LEU A 289 13.86 20.49 -21.63
C LEU A 289 12.53 20.10 -22.28
N ALA A 290 11.44 20.77 -21.96
CA ALA A 290 10.15 20.54 -22.61
C ALA A 290 10.20 20.86 -24.11
N ALA A 291 10.86 21.97 -24.50
CA ALA A 291 11.09 22.33 -25.91
C ALA A 291 12.00 21.31 -26.62
N LEU A 292 13.01 20.76 -25.92
CA LEU A 292 13.87 19.71 -26.45
C LEU A 292 13.06 18.41 -26.68
N LYS A 293 12.26 18.00 -25.69
CA LYS A 293 11.37 16.82 -25.80
C LYS A 293 10.39 16.94 -26.96
N ALA A 294 9.81 18.11 -27.16
CA ALA A 294 8.89 18.35 -28.29
C ALA A 294 9.56 18.15 -29.66
N LYS A 295 10.88 18.44 -29.77
CA LYS A 295 11.65 18.22 -31.00
C LYS A 295 12.23 16.82 -31.11
N GLN A 296 12.59 16.20 -30.00
CA GLN A 296 13.25 14.91 -29.88
C GLN A 296 12.61 14.10 -28.74
N PRO A 297 11.44 13.48 -28.95
CA PRO A 297 10.63 12.86 -27.88
C PRO A 297 11.35 11.76 -27.10
N GLU A 298 12.27 11.02 -27.75
CA GLU A 298 13.01 9.88 -27.15
C GLU A 298 14.17 10.32 -26.23
N THR A 299 14.52 11.63 -26.21
CA THR A 299 15.70 12.10 -25.46
C THR A 299 15.43 12.13 -23.96
N ILE A 300 14.21 12.52 -23.53
CA ILE A 300 13.87 12.74 -22.12
C ILE A 300 12.55 12.06 -21.79
N SER A 301 12.57 11.16 -20.81
CA SER A 301 11.34 10.52 -20.33
C SER A 301 10.66 11.36 -19.24
N SER A 302 11.42 11.96 -18.31
CA SER A 302 10.87 12.79 -17.24
C SER A 302 11.84 13.88 -16.77
N ALA A 303 11.29 14.96 -16.21
CA ALA A 303 12.03 15.96 -15.44
C ALA A 303 11.16 16.44 -14.26
N GLU A 304 11.67 16.22 -13.06
CA GLU A 304 10.97 16.47 -11.80
C GLU A 304 11.59 17.68 -11.09
N LEU A 305 10.78 18.72 -10.92
CA LEU A 305 11.18 19.94 -10.23
C LEU A 305 10.97 19.78 -8.72
N MET A 306 11.93 20.27 -7.93
CA MET A 306 11.89 20.29 -6.47
C MET A 306 12.43 21.61 -5.95
N ASP A 307 11.68 22.31 -5.10
CA ASP A 307 12.09 23.56 -4.47
C ASP A 307 13.05 23.32 -3.27
N TYR A 308 13.52 24.40 -2.66
CA TYR A 308 14.42 24.34 -1.50
C TYR A 308 13.81 23.57 -0.32
N ALA A 309 12.52 23.77 -0.04
CA ALA A 309 11.86 23.12 1.09
C ALA A 309 11.76 21.60 0.88
N CYS A 310 11.53 21.14 -0.36
CA CYS A 310 11.63 19.74 -0.74
C CYS A 310 13.03 19.18 -0.46
N LEU A 311 14.06 19.84 -0.96
CA LEU A 311 15.44 19.42 -0.83
C LEU A 311 15.90 19.38 0.65
N LYS A 312 15.49 20.39 1.43
CA LYS A 312 15.72 20.46 2.87
C LYS A 312 15.11 19.27 3.60
N SER A 313 13.89 18.85 3.21
CA SER A 313 13.19 17.74 3.86
C SER A 313 13.88 16.37 3.68
N VAL A 314 14.65 16.21 2.61
CA VAL A 314 15.36 14.97 2.28
C VAL A 314 16.87 15.05 2.55
N LYS A 315 17.34 16.16 3.10
CA LYS A 315 18.76 16.38 3.44
C LYS A 315 19.24 15.36 4.47
N GLY A 316 20.27 14.60 4.12
CA GLY A 316 20.85 13.59 4.99
C GLY A 316 20.15 12.22 4.97
N LEU A 317 19.12 12.01 4.13
CA LEU A 317 18.54 10.70 3.95
C LEU A 317 19.51 9.76 3.20
N GLU A 318 19.51 8.49 3.61
CA GLU A 318 20.30 7.45 2.95
C GLU A 318 19.87 7.30 1.48
N GLY A 319 20.87 7.26 0.58
CA GLY A 319 20.65 7.16 -0.86
C GLY A 319 20.63 8.49 -1.60
N MET A 320 20.66 9.64 -0.91
CA MET A 320 20.88 10.94 -1.53
C MET A 320 22.38 11.24 -1.68
N PRO A 321 22.79 11.90 -2.78
CA PRO A 321 24.18 12.30 -2.96
C PRO A 321 24.60 13.32 -1.89
N ARG A 322 25.85 13.25 -1.46
CA ARG A 322 26.37 14.15 -0.40
C ARG A 322 26.26 15.63 -0.73
N VAL A 323 26.33 15.99 -2.00
CA VAL A 323 26.20 17.37 -2.49
C VAL A 323 24.92 18.07 -2.01
N ILE A 324 23.86 17.29 -1.70
CA ILE A 324 22.62 17.87 -1.16
C ILE A 324 22.80 18.49 0.23
N LEU A 325 23.88 18.16 0.95
CA LEU A 325 24.21 18.81 2.22
C LEU A 325 24.65 20.28 2.05
N GLU A 326 25.09 20.66 0.86
CA GLU A 326 25.60 22.01 0.52
C GLU A 326 24.50 22.96 0.03
N ILE A 327 23.25 22.46 -0.19
CA ILE A 327 22.15 23.31 -0.63
C ILE A 327 21.89 24.47 0.34
N LYS A 328 21.56 25.62 -0.24
CA LYS A 328 21.21 26.85 0.49
C LYS A 328 19.87 27.38 -0.07
N GLU A 329 19.13 28.10 0.75
CA GLU A 329 17.94 28.80 0.30
C GLU A 329 18.38 29.92 -0.68
N PRO A 330 17.74 30.07 -1.83
CA PRO A 330 16.54 29.39 -2.34
C PRO A 330 16.80 28.32 -3.42
N ASN A 331 17.87 27.51 -3.32
CA ASN A 331 18.22 26.53 -4.35
C ASN A 331 17.04 25.62 -4.71
N ALA A 332 16.98 25.20 -5.96
CA ALA A 332 16.02 24.23 -6.49
C ALA A 332 16.73 23.19 -7.34
N CYS A 333 16.07 22.06 -7.62
CA CYS A 333 16.68 20.94 -8.32
C CYS A 333 15.73 20.36 -9.39
N LEU A 334 16.33 19.88 -10.50
CA LEU A 334 15.69 18.97 -11.45
C LEU A 334 16.27 17.56 -11.32
N LEU A 335 15.40 16.56 -11.16
CA LEU A 335 15.72 15.16 -11.39
C LEU A 335 15.26 14.82 -12.82
N ILE A 336 16.21 14.56 -13.71
CA ILE A 336 15.97 14.29 -15.13
C ILE A 336 16.22 12.82 -15.39
N GLN A 337 15.39 12.18 -16.24
CA GLN A 337 15.59 10.80 -16.69
C GLN A 337 15.53 10.69 -18.20
N SER A 338 16.46 9.93 -18.75
CA SER A 338 16.43 9.37 -20.10
C SER A 338 16.35 7.85 -20.01
N GLU A 339 15.71 7.22 -21.00
CA GLU A 339 15.57 5.76 -21.05
C GLU A 339 15.69 5.22 -22.48
N SER A 340 16.35 4.05 -22.65
CA SER A 340 16.56 3.41 -23.95
C SER A 340 16.85 1.91 -23.77
N ASP A 341 16.75 1.14 -24.86
CA ASP A 341 17.28 -0.24 -24.90
C ASP A 341 18.76 -0.31 -25.30
N ASP A 342 19.36 0.82 -25.66
CA ASP A 342 20.77 0.93 -26.02
C ASP A 342 21.49 1.91 -25.08
N PRO A 343 22.50 1.46 -24.31
CA PRO A 343 23.26 2.32 -23.40
C PRO A 343 23.98 3.49 -24.13
N LEU A 344 24.41 3.31 -25.39
CA LEU A 344 25.10 4.36 -26.14
C LEU A 344 24.13 5.52 -26.49
N ILE A 345 22.86 5.21 -26.76
CA ILE A 345 21.82 6.22 -26.98
C ILE A 345 21.62 7.03 -25.70
N LEU A 346 21.66 6.39 -24.52
CA LEU A 346 21.51 7.09 -23.25
C LEU A 346 22.63 8.10 -22.98
N GLU A 347 23.87 7.74 -23.30
CA GLU A 347 25.01 8.64 -23.16
C GLU A 347 24.84 9.88 -24.06
N ASN A 348 24.47 9.65 -25.32
CA ASN A 348 24.20 10.73 -26.28
C ASN A 348 23.01 11.61 -25.85
N ASN A 349 21.93 11.01 -25.35
CA ASN A 349 20.78 11.73 -24.84
C ASN A 349 21.18 12.63 -23.66
N MET A 350 21.94 12.09 -22.69
CA MET A 350 22.38 12.86 -21.55
C MET A 350 23.27 14.03 -21.96
N GLN A 351 24.21 13.82 -22.91
CA GLN A 351 25.03 14.89 -23.44
C GLN A 351 24.18 15.97 -24.14
N THR A 352 23.18 15.58 -24.91
CA THR A 352 22.22 16.48 -25.57
C THR A 352 21.45 17.32 -24.55
N ILE A 353 20.97 16.68 -23.46
CA ILE A 353 20.28 17.35 -22.33
C ILE A 353 21.20 18.40 -21.70
N LEU A 354 22.44 18.03 -21.35
CA LEU A 354 23.39 18.91 -20.70
C LEU A 354 23.79 20.11 -21.63
N ASN A 355 23.99 19.86 -22.93
CA ASN A 355 24.27 20.89 -23.90
C ASN A 355 23.11 21.89 -24.04
N ALA A 356 21.87 21.38 -24.05
CA ALA A 356 20.68 22.25 -24.11
C ALA A 356 20.56 23.16 -22.87
N LEU A 357 21.03 22.71 -21.73
CA LEU A 357 20.97 23.42 -20.45
C LEU A 357 22.21 24.30 -20.17
N SER A 358 23.22 24.31 -21.07
CA SER A 358 24.50 25.00 -20.84
C SER A 358 24.39 26.50 -20.57
N ALA A 359 23.32 27.15 -21.07
CA ALA A 359 23.05 28.57 -20.84
C ALA A 359 22.50 28.89 -19.43
N ILE A 360 22.07 27.88 -18.66
CA ILE A 360 21.56 28.04 -17.27
C ILE A 360 22.55 27.37 -16.30
N PRO A 361 23.36 28.17 -15.57
CA PRO A 361 24.39 27.60 -14.71
C PRO A 361 23.80 26.82 -13.54
N VAL A 362 24.40 25.67 -13.24
CA VAL A 362 24.18 24.93 -12.02
C VAL A 362 25.02 25.51 -10.88
N VAL A 363 24.51 25.42 -9.66
CA VAL A 363 25.17 25.99 -8.46
C VAL A 363 25.92 24.98 -7.62
N LEU A 364 25.71 23.68 -7.88
CA LEU A 364 26.39 22.57 -7.25
C LEU A 364 26.77 21.53 -8.30
N ASP A 365 27.68 20.63 -7.96
CA ASP A 365 28.13 19.57 -8.86
C ASP A 365 26.97 18.69 -9.33
N SER A 366 26.81 18.57 -10.63
CA SER A 366 25.82 17.71 -11.26
C SER A 366 26.06 16.25 -10.90
N GLN A 367 25.01 15.55 -10.49
CA GLN A 367 25.07 14.12 -10.18
C GLN A 367 24.43 13.35 -11.32
N ILE A 368 25.16 12.45 -11.97
CA ILE A 368 24.65 11.63 -13.08
C ILE A 368 24.93 10.17 -12.78
N SER A 369 23.96 9.31 -12.99
CA SER A 369 24.13 7.88 -12.76
C SER A 369 23.24 7.03 -13.65
N SER A 370 23.84 5.96 -14.21
CA SER A 370 23.16 4.85 -14.88
C SER A 370 23.09 3.61 -13.98
N ASP A 371 23.66 3.65 -12.76
CA ASP A 371 23.58 2.56 -11.80
C ASP A 371 22.17 2.49 -11.20
N PRO A 372 21.45 1.35 -11.38
CA PRO A 372 20.10 1.17 -10.86
C PRO A 372 20.00 1.36 -9.35
N THR A 373 21.04 1.00 -8.58
CA THR A 373 21.01 1.13 -7.11
C THR A 373 21.01 2.61 -6.69
N ILE A 374 21.71 3.46 -7.44
CA ILE A 374 21.82 4.89 -7.20
C ILE A 374 20.56 5.61 -7.69
N TYR A 375 20.22 5.52 -8.98
CA TYR A 375 19.11 6.31 -9.50
C TYR A 375 17.74 5.88 -8.94
N GLN A 376 17.56 4.60 -8.62
CA GLN A 376 16.32 4.14 -7.98
C GLN A 376 16.18 4.70 -6.56
N SER A 377 17.28 4.93 -5.83
CA SER A 377 17.23 5.60 -4.55
C SER A 377 16.74 7.06 -4.67
N TRP A 378 17.21 7.80 -5.70
CA TRP A 378 16.73 9.15 -5.98
C TRP A 378 15.24 9.17 -6.31
N TRP A 379 14.78 8.22 -7.13
CA TRP A 379 13.35 8.07 -7.44
C TRP A 379 12.51 7.68 -6.24
N LYS A 380 13.01 6.79 -5.38
CA LYS A 380 12.32 6.40 -4.14
C LYS A 380 12.13 7.62 -3.23
N ILE A 381 13.15 8.44 -3.09
CA ILE A 381 13.10 9.67 -2.29
C ILE A 381 12.16 10.68 -2.95
N ARG A 382 12.26 10.92 -4.28
CA ARG A 382 11.36 11.83 -5.00
C ARG A 382 9.87 11.43 -4.83
N LYS A 383 9.56 10.14 -4.94
CA LYS A 383 8.20 9.63 -4.70
C LYS A 383 7.76 9.79 -3.24
N GLY A 384 8.70 9.78 -2.31
CA GLY A 384 8.48 9.96 -0.88
C GLY A 384 8.48 11.42 -0.40
N ILE A 385 8.79 12.40 -1.24
CA ILE A 385 8.91 13.82 -0.82
C ILE A 385 7.64 14.32 -0.15
N PHE A 386 6.47 14.08 -0.71
CA PHE A 386 5.21 14.51 -0.14
C PHE A 386 4.98 14.02 1.30
N PRO A 387 4.98 12.71 1.59
CA PRO A 387 4.87 12.26 2.98
C PRO A 387 6.05 12.68 3.86
N ILE A 388 7.28 12.73 3.35
CA ILE A 388 8.46 13.14 4.12
C ILE A 388 8.32 14.61 4.57
N ALA A 389 8.03 15.53 3.66
CA ALA A 389 7.83 16.92 3.99
C ALA A 389 6.62 17.13 4.92
N ALA A 390 5.54 16.37 4.67
CA ALA A 390 4.37 16.38 5.52
C ALA A 390 4.65 15.90 6.95
N SER A 391 5.68 15.08 7.18
CA SER A 391 6.06 14.61 8.52
C SER A 391 6.72 15.69 9.38
N GLN A 392 7.23 16.75 8.77
CA GLN A 392 7.85 17.86 9.50
C GLN A 392 6.83 18.89 9.99
N ARG A 393 5.52 18.67 9.74
CA ARG A 393 4.45 19.55 10.15
C ARG A 393 4.22 19.57 11.66
N LYS A 394 3.57 20.61 12.13
CA LYS A 394 3.08 20.67 13.52
C LYS A 394 2.06 19.55 13.77
N SER A 395 2.02 19.01 14.98
CA SER A 395 0.92 18.14 15.42
C SER A 395 -0.43 18.83 15.19
N GLN A 396 -1.50 18.09 14.90
CA GLN A 396 -2.85 18.57 14.59
C GLN A 396 -3.01 19.29 13.24
N SER A 397 -1.94 19.62 12.51
CA SER A 397 -2.09 20.19 11.18
C SER A 397 -2.50 19.15 10.15
N SER A 398 -3.39 19.54 9.24
CA SER A 398 -3.77 18.75 8.08
C SER A 398 -2.73 18.88 6.97
N VAL A 399 -2.57 17.84 6.16
CA VAL A 399 -1.72 17.89 4.97
C VAL A 399 -2.62 18.05 3.76
N ILE A 400 -2.46 19.13 3.03
CA ILE A 400 -3.24 19.43 1.82
C ILE A 400 -2.27 19.57 0.66
N ILE A 401 -2.49 18.76 -0.37
CA ILE A 401 -1.75 18.83 -1.62
C ILE A 401 -2.71 19.21 -2.74
N GLU A 402 -2.33 20.22 -3.48
CA GLU A 402 -3.01 20.66 -4.68
C GLU A 402 -2.07 20.58 -5.87
N ASP A 403 -2.65 20.43 -7.05
CA ASP A 403 -1.90 20.36 -8.29
C ASP A 403 -2.54 21.25 -9.36
N VAL A 404 -1.70 21.97 -10.05
CA VAL A 404 -2.11 22.87 -11.13
C VAL A 404 -1.24 22.62 -12.36
N CYS A 405 -1.74 22.96 -13.53
CA CYS A 405 -0.98 22.82 -14.77
C CYS A 405 -0.97 24.12 -15.56
N PHE A 406 0.19 24.46 -16.08
CA PHE A 406 0.40 25.59 -16.99
C PHE A 406 0.87 25.12 -18.36
N SER A 407 0.57 25.88 -19.41
CA SER A 407 1.30 25.72 -20.68
C SER A 407 2.79 26.02 -20.45
N GLN A 408 3.66 25.44 -21.26
CA GLN A 408 5.10 25.70 -21.13
C GLN A 408 5.46 27.19 -21.25
N GLU A 409 4.67 27.98 -21.99
CA GLU A 409 4.84 29.43 -22.10
C GLU A 409 4.64 30.14 -20.77
N ASN A 410 3.68 29.69 -19.97
CA ASN A 410 3.31 30.30 -18.70
C ASN A 410 3.94 29.58 -17.46
N PHE A 411 4.74 28.54 -17.68
CA PHE A 411 5.25 27.68 -16.59
C PHE A 411 6.15 28.43 -15.60
N VAL A 412 7.08 29.23 -16.08
CA VAL A 412 8.00 29.99 -15.23
C VAL A 412 7.25 31.02 -14.38
N GLU A 413 6.37 31.80 -15.00
CA GLU A 413 5.58 32.81 -14.28
C GLU A 413 4.57 32.15 -13.33
N GLY A 414 4.01 30.99 -13.71
CA GLY A 414 3.16 30.17 -12.84
C GLY A 414 3.88 29.71 -11.59
N ALA A 415 5.12 29.19 -11.73
CA ALA A 415 5.92 28.74 -10.58
C ALA A 415 6.22 29.90 -9.61
N LYS A 416 6.59 31.08 -10.13
CA LYS A 416 6.81 32.31 -9.33
C LYS A 416 5.53 32.78 -8.65
N ALA A 417 4.40 32.74 -9.34
CA ALA A 417 3.12 33.15 -8.79
C ALA A 417 2.67 32.22 -7.64
N ILE A 418 2.88 30.91 -7.76
CA ILE A 418 2.60 29.96 -6.67
C ILE A 418 3.43 30.32 -5.43
N GLU A 419 4.75 30.50 -5.58
CA GLU A 419 5.63 30.90 -4.47
C GLU A 419 5.19 32.21 -3.84
N GLY A 420 4.80 33.19 -4.67
CA GLY A 420 4.29 34.49 -4.23
C GLY A 420 3.00 34.39 -3.42
N LEU A 421 2.04 33.57 -3.86
CA LEU A 421 0.77 33.35 -3.17
C LEU A 421 0.96 32.60 -1.85
N LEU A 422 1.80 31.58 -1.80
CA LEU A 422 2.16 30.87 -0.56
C LEU A 422 2.74 31.85 0.46
N LYS A 423 3.64 32.76 0.04
CA LYS A 423 4.19 33.79 0.90
C LYS A 423 3.13 34.81 1.35
N LYS A 424 2.28 35.29 0.43
CA LYS A 424 1.20 36.26 0.70
C LYS A 424 0.24 35.76 1.80
N HIS A 425 -0.13 34.49 1.77
CA HIS A 425 -1.06 33.87 2.69
C HIS A 425 -0.41 33.23 3.92
N GLY A 426 0.91 33.42 4.16
CA GLY A 426 1.60 32.99 5.35
C GLY A 426 2.03 31.52 5.37
N PHE A 427 2.06 30.85 4.23
CA PHE A 427 2.44 29.44 4.11
C PHE A 427 3.88 29.20 3.64
N LYS A 428 4.71 30.25 3.48
CA LYS A 428 6.10 30.11 2.97
C LYS A 428 6.89 29.02 3.69
N ASP A 429 6.85 29.01 5.02
CA ASP A 429 7.64 28.11 5.86
C ASP A 429 7.00 26.74 6.08
N ASN A 430 5.71 26.59 5.71
CA ASN A 430 4.89 25.40 5.90
C ASN A 430 4.42 24.81 4.55
N SER A 431 5.18 25.07 3.48
CA SER A 431 4.85 24.59 2.15
C SER A 431 6.05 24.03 1.41
N ILE A 432 5.77 23.20 0.41
CA ILE A 432 6.74 22.72 -0.57
C ILE A 432 6.14 22.85 -1.97
N ILE A 433 7.00 23.04 -2.97
CA ILE A 433 6.64 23.06 -4.40
C ILE A 433 7.47 21.99 -5.12
N PHE A 434 6.78 21.11 -5.83
CA PHE A 434 7.43 20.12 -6.70
C PHE A 434 6.51 19.80 -7.88
N GLY A 435 7.01 19.09 -8.90
CA GLY A 435 6.11 18.74 -9.99
C GLY A 435 6.77 18.13 -11.22
N HIS A 436 5.91 17.77 -12.16
CA HIS A 436 6.24 17.14 -13.44
C HIS A 436 6.50 18.24 -14.48
N ALA A 437 7.72 18.76 -14.47
CA ALA A 437 8.04 19.99 -15.14
C ALA A 437 7.89 19.94 -16.68
N LEU A 438 8.13 18.77 -17.30
CA LEU A 438 7.93 18.60 -18.76
C LEU A 438 6.46 18.76 -19.18
N SER A 439 5.53 18.45 -18.27
CA SER A 439 4.09 18.59 -18.52
C SER A 439 3.52 19.92 -18.03
N GLY A 440 4.34 20.80 -17.44
CA GLY A 440 3.86 22.06 -16.87
C GLY A 440 3.05 21.88 -15.57
N ASN A 441 3.08 20.69 -14.97
CA ASN A 441 2.30 20.35 -13.78
C ASN A 441 3.12 20.60 -12.51
N LEU A 442 2.59 21.42 -11.61
CA LEU A 442 3.17 21.74 -10.31
C LEU A 442 2.23 21.34 -9.19
N HIS A 443 2.80 20.72 -8.17
CA HIS A 443 2.14 20.44 -6.92
C HIS A 443 2.62 21.40 -5.85
N PHE A 444 1.74 21.82 -4.97
CA PHE A 444 2.13 22.49 -3.75
C PHE A 444 1.44 21.83 -2.54
N VAL A 445 2.15 21.78 -1.44
CA VAL A 445 1.64 21.22 -0.18
C VAL A 445 1.63 22.33 0.86
N VAL A 446 0.54 22.42 1.62
CA VAL A 446 0.42 23.27 2.78
C VAL A 446 -0.06 22.48 3.99
N THR A 447 0.30 22.92 5.18
CA THR A 447 -0.01 22.19 6.42
C THR A 447 -0.73 23.06 7.47
N PRO A 448 -1.96 23.56 7.17
CA PRO A 448 -2.75 24.36 8.11
C PRO A 448 -3.31 23.52 9.26
N ILE A 449 -3.51 24.14 10.42
CA ILE A 449 -4.35 23.63 11.49
C ILE A 449 -5.79 24.08 11.18
N LEU A 450 -6.58 23.20 10.58
CA LEU A 450 -7.92 23.53 10.07
C LEU A 450 -8.95 23.86 11.18
N GLU A 451 -8.69 23.47 12.41
CA GLU A 451 -9.49 23.86 13.58
C GLU A 451 -9.20 25.31 14.02
N ASN A 452 -8.04 25.85 13.66
CA ASN A 452 -7.72 27.25 13.88
C ASN A 452 -8.40 28.11 12.80
N GLU A 453 -9.30 28.98 13.19
CA GLU A 453 -10.09 29.82 12.27
C GLU A 453 -9.20 30.70 11.38
N THR A 454 -8.14 31.29 11.94
CA THR A 454 -7.21 32.15 11.20
C THR A 454 -6.46 31.35 10.10
N GLU A 455 -5.92 30.18 10.44
CA GLU A 455 -5.20 29.34 9.47
C GLU A 455 -6.17 28.75 8.42
N ARG A 456 -7.37 28.35 8.83
CA ARG A 456 -8.42 27.90 7.92
C ARG A 456 -8.79 29.00 6.92
N LYS A 457 -9.03 30.24 7.39
CA LYS A 457 -9.35 31.36 6.51
C LYS A 457 -8.19 31.73 5.57
N ALA A 458 -6.96 31.67 6.06
CA ALA A 458 -5.77 31.86 5.22
C ALA A 458 -5.70 30.81 4.09
N PHE A 459 -6.00 29.54 4.41
CA PHE A 459 -6.07 28.46 3.42
C PHE A 459 -7.19 28.69 2.38
N GLU A 460 -8.41 29.04 2.81
CA GLU A 460 -9.53 29.35 1.92
C GLU A 460 -9.18 30.47 0.94
N ASN A 461 -8.54 31.54 1.43
CA ASN A 461 -8.08 32.65 0.60
C ASN A 461 -6.96 32.24 -0.36
N LEU A 462 -6.01 31.41 0.10
CA LEU A 462 -4.94 30.87 -0.75
C LEU A 462 -5.52 30.08 -1.91
N VAL A 463 -6.44 29.13 -1.65
CA VAL A 463 -7.07 28.30 -2.68
C VAL A 463 -7.81 29.16 -3.69
N SER A 464 -8.60 30.13 -3.24
CA SER A 464 -9.35 31.03 -4.12
C SER A 464 -8.44 31.86 -5.01
N ASP A 465 -7.40 32.47 -4.45
CA ASP A 465 -6.43 33.27 -5.22
C ASP A 465 -5.62 32.39 -6.18
N MET A 466 -5.24 31.19 -5.76
CA MET A 466 -4.49 30.23 -6.56
C MET A 466 -5.29 29.82 -7.80
N PHE A 467 -6.54 29.39 -7.61
CA PHE A 467 -7.39 28.93 -8.72
C PHE A 467 -7.74 30.08 -9.68
N LEU A 468 -7.97 31.28 -9.14
CA LEU A 468 -8.17 32.47 -9.98
C LEU A 468 -6.93 32.81 -10.82
N MET A 469 -5.73 32.72 -10.24
CA MET A 469 -4.46 32.97 -10.93
C MET A 469 -4.24 31.97 -12.04
N VAL A 470 -4.44 30.66 -11.76
CA VAL A 470 -4.27 29.59 -12.75
C VAL A 470 -5.29 29.72 -13.90
N SER A 471 -6.56 29.99 -13.58
CA SER A 471 -7.61 30.21 -14.58
C SER A 471 -7.28 31.38 -15.52
N LYS A 472 -6.83 32.53 -14.97
CA LYS A 472 -6.40 33.69 -15.77
C LYS A 472 -5.20 33.39 -16.65
N SER A 473 -4.34 32.48 -16.27
CA SER A 473 -3.20 32.02 -17.07
C SER A 473 -3.58 30.93 -18.10
N SER A 474 -4.88 30.70 -18.33
CA SER A 474 -5.39 29.62 -19.19
C SER A 474 -4.87 28.23 -18.80
N GLY A 475 -4.46 28.05 -17.55
CA GLY A 475 -4.00 26.79 -16.97
C GLY A 475 -5.15 25.87 -16.60
N SER A 476 -4.83 24.73 -15.99
CA SER A 476 -5.80 23.82 -15.34
C SER A 476 -5.64 23.90 -13.84
N ILE A 477 -6.74 24.15 -13.13
CA ILE A 477 -6.74 24.20 -11.66
C ILE A 477 -6.69 22.82 -11.03
N LYS A 478 -6.79 21.74 -11.83
CA LYS A 478 -6.58 20.38 -11.40
C LYS A 478 -5.95 19.57 -12.54
N ALA A 479 -4.69 19.20 -12.38
CA ALA A 479 -3.91 18.55 -13.44
C ALA A 479 -4.16 17.02 -13.49
N GLU A 480 -4.05 16.32 -12.34
CA GLU A 480 -4.09 14.85 -12.28
C GLU A 480 -4.80 14.26 -11.04
N HIS A 481 -5.05 15.06 -9.99
CA HIS A 481 -5.65 14.53 -8.75
C HIS A 481 -7.17 14.33 -8.81
N GLY A 482 -7.82 14.76 -9.90
CA GLY A 482 -9.26 14.76 -10.07
C GLY A 482 -9.93 15.99 -9.43
N THR A 483 -11.07 16.41 -9.95
CA THR A 483 -11.81 17.58 -9.46
C THR A 483 -12.23 17.43 -7.99
N GLY A 484 -12.78 16.27 -7.62
CA GLY A 484 -13.30 15.99 -6.29
C GLY A 484 -14.30 17.02 -5.79
N ARG A 485 -14.35 17.16 -4.45
CA ARG A 485 -15.09 18.24 -3.77
C ARG A 485 -14.27 19.52 -3.67
N MET A 486 -12.93 19.41 -3.69
CA MET A 486 -12.02 20.55 -3.57
C MET A 486 -12.21 21.57 -4.68
N VAL A 487 -12.38 21.10 -5.91
CA VAL A 487 -12.43 21.96 -7.09
C VAL A 487 -13.83 22.06 -7.70
N ALA A 488 -14.79 21.22 -7.29
CA ALA A 488 -16.15 21.25 -7.83
C ALA A 488 -16.79 22.67 -7.86
N PRO A 489 -16.62 23.55 -6.86
CA PRO A 489 -17.16 24.93 -6.91
C PRO A 489 -16.48 25.83 -7.93
N PHE A 490 -15.30 25.45 -8.44
CA PHE A 490 -14.45 26.26 -9.30
C PHE A 490 -14.40 25.80 -10.76
N VAL A 491 -15.13 24.71 -11.09
CA VAL A 491 -15.18 24.19 -12.48
C VAL A 491 -15.66 25.26 -13.46
N GLU A 492 -16.71 26.02 -13.10
CA GLU A 492 -17.22 27.11 -13.91
C GLU A 492 -16.20 28.24 -14.10
N MET A 493 -15.40 28.55 -13.06
CA MET A 493 -14.33 29.56 -13.11
C MET A 493 -13.27 29.20 -14.16
N GLU A 494 -12.90 27.92 -14.27
CA GLU A 494 -11.92 27.46 -15.25
C GLU A 494 -12.48 27.38 -16.67
N TRP A 495 -13.71 26.86 -16.82
CA TRP A 495 -14.27 26.48 -18.11
C TRP A 495 -15.20 27.55 -18.74
N GLY A 496 -15.69 28.49 -17.91
CA GLY A 496 -16.73 29.44 -18.29
C GLY A 496 -18.12 28.81 -18.36
N GLU A 497 -19.14 29.64 -18.44
CA GLU A 497 -20.55 29.28 -18.36
C GLU A 497 -20.98 28.24 -19.41
N LYS A 498 -20.55 28.42 -20.69
CA LYS A 498 -20.94 27.53 -21.78
C LYS A 498 -20.43 26.11 -21.58
N ALA A 499 -19.15 25.93 -21.27
CA ALA A 499 -18.57 24.61 -21.02
C ALA A 499 -19.13 23.99 -19.73
N TYR A 500 -19.33 24.80 -18.69
CA TYR A 500 -19.91 24.30 -17.43
C TYR A 500 -21.34 23.79 -17.61
N LYS A 501 -22.12 24.41 -18.49
CA LYS A 501 -23.45 23.91 -18.88
C LYS A 501 -23.33 22.50 -19.49
N ILE A 502 -22.33 22.26 -20.36
CA ILE A 502 -22.11 20.92 -20.94
C ILE A 502 -21.76 19.90 -19.85
N HIS A 503 -20.88 20.26 -18.89
CA HIS A 503 -20.58 19.38 -17.76
C HIS A 503 -21.84 18.99 -16.97
N LYS A 504 -22.74 19.91 -16.69
CA LYS A 504 -24.02 19.64 -16.02
C LYS A 504 -24.91 18.72 -16.84
N GLN A 505 -25.04 18.98 -18.15
CA GLN A 505 -25.82 18.15 -19.04
C GLN A 505 -25.27 16.71 -19.15
N ILE A 506 -23.95 16.51 -19.12
CA ILE A 506 -23.35 15.18 -19.04
C ILE A 506 -23.80 14.49 -17.74
N LYS A 507 -23.68 15.15 -16.60
CA LYS A 507 -24.12 14.58 -15.30
C LYS A 507 -25.60 14.19 -15.34
N GLU A 508 -26.46 15.08 -15.77
CA GLU A 508 -27.91 14.85 -15.87
C GLU A 508 -28.27 13.70 -16.82
N LEU A 509 -27.53 13.54 -17.91
CA LEU A 509 -27.77 12.49 -18.91
C LEU A 509 -27.40 11.09 -18.36
N PHE A 510 -26.31 10.97 -17.60
CA PHE A 510 -25.86 9.67 -17.04
C PHE A 510 -26.49 9.36 -15.69
N ASP A 511 -26.79 10.36 -14.90
CA ASP A 511 -27.36 10.22 -13.54
C ASP A 511 -28.48 11.23 -13.30
N PRO A 512 -29.63 11.03 -13.96
CA PRO A 512 -30.75 11.98 -13.90
C PRO A 512 -31.36 12.15 -12.50
N ASN A 513 -31.10 11.23 -11.58
CA ASN A 513 -31.55 11.31 -10.19
C ASN A 513 -30.52 11.92 -9.23
N GLY A 514 -29.30 12.22 -9.70
CA GLY A 514 -28.22 12.79 -8.89
C GLY A 514 -27.74 11.88 -7.76
N LEU A 515 -27.80 10.56 -7.93
CA LEU A 515 -27.50 9.59 -6.86
C LEU A 515 -26.04 9.14 -6.82
N LEU A 516 -25.30 9.29 -7.92
CA LEU A 516 -23.92 8.81 -8.01
C LEU A 516 -22.94 9.90 -7.57
N ASN A 517 -22.26 9.67 -6.46
CA ASN A 517 -21.21 10.50 -5.89
C ASN A 517 -21.53 12.00 -5.89
N PRO A 518 -22.59 12.44 -5.20
CA PRO A 518 -23.05 13.82 -5.22
C PRO A 518 -21.97 14.78 -4.72
N ASP A 519 -22.00 16.03 -5.19
CA ASP A 519 -21.07 17.13 -4.90
C ASP A 519 -19.59 16.85 -5.30
N VAL A 520 -19.39 15.91 -6.21
CA VAL A 520 -18.12 15.62 -6.86
C VAL A 520 -18.21 16.02 -8.33
N ILE A 521 -17.24 16.76 -8.84
CA ILE A 521 -17.20 17.38 -10.18
C ILE A 521 -18.26 18.48 -10.34
N ILE A 522 -19.52 18.21 -10.07
CA ILE A 522 -20.64 19.14 -10.17
C ILE A 522 -21.25 19.33 -8.79
N THR A 523 -21.39 20.58 -8.37
CA THR A 523 -22.05 20.94 -7.11
C THR A 523 -22.82 22.26 -7.23
N ASN A 524 -23.88 22.37 -6.43
CA ASN A 524 -24.57 23.65 -6.20
C ASN A 524 -24.07 24.34 -4.91
N ASP A 525 -23.28 23.64 -4.11
CA ASP A 525 -22.73 24.15 -2.85
C ASP A 525 -21.36 24.80 -3.09
N LYS A 526 -21.34 26.11 -3.16
CA LYS A 526 -20.09 26.87 -3.39
C LYS A 526 -19.06 26.75 -2.27
N GLU A 527 -19.46 26.25 -1.10
CA GLU A 527 -18.60 26.11 0.07
C GLU A 527 -18.25 24.66 0.38
N ILE A 528 -18.59 23.70 -0.50
CA ILE A 528 -18.36 22.26 -0.24
C ILE A 528 -16.89 21.95 0.03
N HIS A 529 -15.96 22.71 -0.57
CA HIS A 529 -14.52 22.56 -0.41
C HIS A 529 -13.99 22.92 0.98
N THR A 530 -14.78 23.60 1.79
CA THR A 530 -14.42 24.00 3.18
C THR A 530 -15.26 23.30 4.24
N LYS A 531 -16.16 22.38 3.82
CA LYS A 531 -17.03 21.61 4.72
C LYS A 531 -16.45 20.24 5.04
N ASN A 532 -16.83 19.69 6.19
CA ASN A 532 -16.43 18.36 6.64
C ASN A 532 -14.91 18.13 6.61
N LEU A 533 -14.14 19.12 6.99
CA LEU A 533 -12.69 19.02 7.11
C LEU A 533 -12.29 18.08 8.25
N LYS A 534 -11.21 17.31 8.07
CA LYS A 534 -10.68 16.41 9.09
C LYS A 534 -10.17 17.17 10.30
N SER A 535 -10.63 16.78 11.48
CA SER A 535 -9.95 17.03 12.74
C SER A 535 -8.89 15.98 12.98
N ILE A 536 -7.67 16.39 13.26
CA ILE A 536 -6.54 15.51 13.57
C ILE A 536 -6.30 15.52 15.07
N HIS A 537 -7.03 14.66 15.80
CA HIS A 537 -6.83 14.53 17.24
C HIS A 537 -5.51 13.79 17.54
N PRO A 538 -4.62 14.33 18.39
CA PRO A 538 -3.33 13.72 18.71
C PRO A 538 -3.52 12.45 19.54
N ILE A 539 -2.68 11.45 19.30
CA ILE A 539 -2.70 10.15 19.99
C ILE A 539 -1.34 9.77 20.56
N GLU A 540 -0.36 9.63 19.69
CA GLU A 540 1.04 9.33 20.02
C GLU A 540 1.94 9.97 18.95
N GLU A 541 3.04 10.58 19.33
CA GLU A 541 3.93 11.35 18.44
C GLU A 541 4.24 10.66 17.11
N HIS A 542 4.62 9.38 17.14
CA HIS A 542 4.95 8.64 15.92
C HIS A 542 3.73 8.27 15.06
N LEU A 543 2.52 8.19 15.64
CA LEU A 543 1.26 7.94 14.93
C LEU A 543 0.62 9.22 14.40
N ASP A 544 0.86 10.36 15.05
CA ASP A 544 0.30 11.66 14.68
C ASP A 544 0.77 12.13 13.30
N MET A 545 1.94 11.66 12.87
CA MET A 545 2.47 11.91 11.52
C MET A 545 1.67 11.23 10.41
N CYS A 546 0.71 10.33 10.73
CA CYS A 546 -0.11 9.66 9.73
C CYS A 546 -1.02 10.65 9.00
N MET A 547 -0.89 10.68 7.67
CA MET A 547 -1.72 11.48 6.75
C MET A 547 -2.83 10.65 6.06
N GLU A 548 -3.05 9.43 6.49
CA GLU A 548 -4.10 8.53 5.99
C GLU A 548 -4.00 8.16 4.48
N CYS A 549 -2.80 8.15 3.92
CA CYS A 549 -2.55 7.89 2.48
C CYS A 549 -2.81 6.45 2.00
N GLY A 550 -2.82 5.45 2.90
CA GLY A 550 -3.17 4.07 2.58
C GLY A 550 -2.03 3.14 2.12
N PHE A 551 -0.77 3.60 1.99
CA PHE A 551 0.36 2.76 1.56
C PHE A 551 0.54 1.50 2.41
N CYS A 552 0.24 1.56 3.70
CA CYS A 552 0.38 0.46 4.65
C CYS A 552 -0.68 -0.65 4.50
N GLU A 553 -1.80 -0.42 3.78
CA GLU A 553 -2.93 -1.36 3.74
C GLU A 553 -2.64 -2.63 2.94
N ARG A 554 -1.90 -2.49 1.84
CA ARG A 554 -1.60 -3.58 0.91
C ARG A 554 -1.04 -4.83 1.57
N VAL A 555 -0.11 -4.66 2.53
CA VAL A 555 0.62 -5.76 3.19
C VAL A 555 0.00 -6.22 4.50
N CYS A 556 -1.08 -5.54 4.94
CA CYS A 556 -1.70 -5.89 6.22
C CYS A 556 -2.44 -7.22 6.14
N PRO A 557 -2.14 -8.19 7.02
CA PRO A 557 -2.81 -9.49 7.00
C PRO A 557 -4.30 -9.44 7.35
N SER A 558 -4.78 -8.35 7.95
CA SER A 558 -6.19 -8.18 8.32
C SER A 558 -7.01 -7.37 7.32
N LYS A 559 -6.44 -6.97 6.17
CA LYS A 559 -7.09 -6.08 5.20
C LYS A 559 -8.42 -6.59 4.65
N ASP A 560 -8.56 -7.91 4.53
CA ASP A 560 -9.77 -8.57 4.03
C ASP A 560 -10.61 -9.19 5.18
N LEU A 561 -10.30 -8.85 6.44
CA LEU A 561 -10.97 -9.41 7.63
C LEU A 561 -11.57 -8.32 8.53
N SER A 562 -10.79 -7.28 8.83
CA SER A 562 -11.14 -6.28 9.84
C SER A 562 -10.59 -4.91 9.47
N LEU A 563 -9.78 -4.29 10.33
CA LEU A 563 -9.20 -2.98 10.09
C LEU A 563 -7.77 -3.07 9.53
N THR A 564 -7.45 -2.13 8.66
CA THR A 564 -6.11 -1.87 8.14
C THR A 564 -5.32 -0.93 9.07
N PRO A 565 -4.00 -0.74 8.87
CA PRO A 565 -3.22 0.13 9.74
C PRO A 565 -3.74 1.58 9.81
N ARG A 566 -4.03 2.24 8.66
CA ARG A 566 -4.56 3.62 8.72
C ARG A 566 -5.93 3.68 9.39
N GLN A 567 -6.79 2.69 9.19
CA GLN A 567 -8.09 2.61 9.83
C GLN A 567 -7.97 2.48 11.35
N ARG A 568 -7.00 1.69 11.84
CA ARG A 568 -6.70 1.61 13.29
C ARG A 568 -6.32 2.96 13.87
N ILE A 569 -5.48 3.74 13.18
CA ILE A 569 -5.10 5.09 13.61
C ILE A 569 -6.33 5.98 13.70
N VAL A 570 -7.20 5.96 12.69
CA VAL A 570 -8.42 6.80 12.67
C VAL A 570 -9.37 6.44 13.80
N ILE A 571 -9.61 5.14 14.03
CA ILE A 571 -10.45 4.69 15.15
C ILE A 571 -9.83 5.10 16.49
N HIS A 572 -8.51 4.98 16.62
CA HIS A 572 -7.83 5.36 17.85
C HIS A 572 -7.89 6.87 18.12
N ARG A 573 -7.74 7.70 17.08
CA ARG A 573 -7.96 9.15 17.17
C ARG A 573 -9.37 9.48 17.67
N GLU A 574 -10.38 8.80 17.14
CA GLU A 574 -11.76 9.03 17.57
C GLU A 574 -12.00 8.59 19.02
N ILE A 575 -11.44 7.46 19.42
CA ILE A 575 -11.51 7.00 20.82
C ILE A 575 -10.90 8.04 21.77
N GLU A 576 -9.73 8.58 21.45
CA GLU A 576 -9.07 9.57 22.31
C GLU A 576 -9.84 10.91 22.32
N ARG A 577 -10.38 11.34 21.18
CA ARG A 577 -11.26 12.50 21.07
C ARG A 577 -12.51 12.35 21.98
N LEU A 578 -13.18 11.19 21.92
CA LEU A 578 -14.35 10.94 22.74
C LEU A 578 -14.02 10.88 24.23
N LYS A 579 -12.88 10.28 24.62
CA LYS A 579 -12.40 10.30 26.01
C LYS A 579 -12.19 11.70 26.53
N GLU A 580 -11.58 12.56 25.74
CA GLU A 580 -11.37 13.97 26.12
C GLU A 580 -12.70 14.67 26.30
N ARG A 581 -13.64 14.56 25.35
CA ARG A 581 -14.98 15.17 25.46
C ARG A 581 -15.76 14.68 26.67
N VAL A 582 -15.76 13.38 26.92
CA VAL A 582 -16.39 12.81 28.13
C VAL A 582 -15.75 13.38 29.40
N SER A 583 -14.43 13.51 29.45
CA SER A 583 -13.73 14.11 30.58
C SER A 583 -14.07 15.60 30.78
N GLN A 584 -14.48 16.31 29.74
CA GLN A 584 -14.94 17.69 29.73
C GLN A 584 -16.44 17.84 30.08
N GLY A 585 -17.13 16.70 30.31
CA GLY A 585 -18.53 16.68 30.75
C GLY A 585 -19.56 16.39 29.66
N HIS A 586 -19.11 16.01 28.44
CA HIS A 586 -19.98 15.59 27.34
C HIS A 586 -20.41 14.13 27.52
N ASN A 587 -21.28 13.87 28.51
CA ASN A 587 -21.68 12.51 28.86
C ASN A 587 -22.49 11.79 27.77
N GLU A 588 -23.06 12.52 26.83
CA GLU A 588 -23.75 11.98 25.65
C GLU A 588 -22.83 11.11 24.77
N ASP A 589 -21.53 11.35 24.79
CA ASP A 589 -20.53 10.61 24.00
C ASP A 589 -20.12 9.27 24.66
N GLN A 590 -20.48 9.02 25.93
CA GLN A 590 -20.06 7.84 26.68
C GLN A 590 -20.52 6.53 26.02
N ILE A 591 -21.76 6.48 25.54
CA ILE A 591 -22.31 5.26 24.90
C ILE A 591 -21.51 4.91 23.65
N LEU A 592 -21.23 5.91 22.80
CA LEU A 592 -20.45 5.71 21.58
C LEU A 592 -19.00 5.30 21.89
N LEU A 593 -18.39 5.89 22.92
CA LEU A 593 -17.05 5.52 23.38
C LEU A 593 -16.99 4.04 23.81
N ASP A 594 -17.98 3.60 24.60
CA ASP A 594 -18.03 2.22 25.09
C ASP A 594 -18.23 1.20 23.96
N GLU A 595 -19.07 1.55 22.96
CA GLU A 595 -19.24 0.75 21.74
C GLU A 595 -17.93 0.62 20.97
N LEU A 596 -17.25 1.74 20.70
CA LEU A 596 -15.98 1.75 19.97
C LEU A 596 -14.88 0.97 20.70
N LEU A 597 -14.78 1.11 22.03
CA LEU A 597 -13.81 0.36 22.83
C LEU A 597 -14.05 -1.14 22.72
N LYS A 598 -15.32 -1.58 22.85
CA LYS A 598 -15.72 -2.99 22.77
C LYS A 598 -15.45 -3.59 21.40
N GLU A 599 -15.83 -2.90 20.33
CA GLU A 599 -15.63 -3.39 18.96
C GLU A 599 -14.15 -3.40 18.56
N SER A 600 -13.38 -2.42 19.03
CA SER A 600 -11.94 -2.30 18.78
C SER A 600 -11.14 -3.46 19.38
N GLU A 601 -11.61 -4.10 20.44
CA GLU A 601 -10.94 -5.25 21.04
C GLU A 601 -10.63 -6.34 20.00
N TYR A 602 -11.63 -6.69 19.19
CA TYR A 602 -11.44 -7.66 18.11
C TYR A 602 -10.90 -7.00 16.83
N LEU A 603 -11.60 -5.98 16.31
CA LEU A 603 -11.35 -5.43 14.97
C LEU A 603 -9.99 -4.69 14.86
N ALA A 604 -9.56 -4.01 15.92
CA ALA A 604 -8.31 -3.27 15.92
C ALA A 604 -7.13 -4.04 16.54
N HIS A 605 -7.35 -4.73 17.68
CA HIS A 605 -6.26 -5.28 18.49
C HIS A 605 -6.05 -6.78 18.27
N ALA A 606 -7.09 -7.63 18.38
CA ALA A 606 -6.95 -9.08 18.22
C ALA A 606 -6.50 -9.48 16.81
N THR A 607 -6.99 -8.79 15.78
CA THR A 607 -6.65 -9.03 14.38
C THR A 607 -5.35 -8.32 13.93
N CYS A 608 -4.66 -7.55 14.77
CA CYS A 608 -3.33 -7.05 14.47
C CYS A 608 -2.28 -8.16 14.73
N ALA A 609 -1.55 -8.55 13.70
CA ALA A 609 -0.48 -9.55 13.79
C ALA A 609 0.78 -9.03 14.52
N VAL A 610 0.90 -7.75 14.79
CA VAL A 610 2.13 -7.11 15.30
C VAL A 610 3.37 -7.52 14.48
N CYS A 611 3.18 -7.59 13.16
CA CYS A 611 4.20 -8.05 12.22
C CYS A 611 5.11 -6.93 11.70
N HIS A 612 4.79 -5.67 12.03
CA HIS A 612 5.51 -4.46 11.64
C HIS A 612 5.60 -4.18 10.13
N MET A 613 4.94 -4.97 9.28
CA MET A 613 4.98 -4.79 7.83
C MET A 613 4.39 -3.44 7.37
N CYS A 614 3.49 -2.85 8.16
CA CYS A 614 2.93 -1.53 7.87
C CYS A 614 4.01 -0.44 7.87
N SER A 615 5.00 -0.51 8.76
CA SER A 615 6.10 0.46 8.80
C SER A 615 7.03 0.35 7.60
N MET A 616 7.18 -0.84 7.01
CA MET A 616 8.04 -1.06 5.84
C MET A 616 7.52 -0.34 4.59
N LEU A 617 6.20 -0.29 4.41
CA LEU A 617 5.60 0.42 3.27
C LEU A 617 5.21 1.86 3.58
N CYS A 618 5.16 2.23 4.86
CA CYS A 618 4.90 3.61 5.24
C CYS A 618 6.14 4.47 4.91
N PRO A 619 6.01 5.54 4.11
CA PRO A 619 7.12 6.44 3.84
C PRO A 619 7.72 7.07 5.10
N LEU A 620 6.94 7.12 6.19
CA LEU A 620 7.33 7.66 7.51
C LEU A 620 7.72 6.58 8.53
N GLY A 621 7.72 5.32 8.13
CA GLY A 621 8.04 4.21 9.04
C GLY A 621 7.02 3.96 10.15
N ILE A 622 5.79 4.49 10.04
CA ILE A 622 4.76 4.38 11.10
C ILE A 622 4.36 2.92 11.31
N ASP A 623 4.49 2.48 12.56
CA ASP A 623 4.12 1.14 13.00
C ASP A 623 2.86 1.17 13.88
N THR A 624 1.75 0.67 13.36
CA THR A 624 0.50 0.57 14.11
C THR A 624 0.42 -0.63 15.05
N GLY A 625 1.44 -1.46 15.06
CA GLY A 625 1.57 -2.56 16.03
C GLY A 625 1.63 -2.06 17.47
N SER A 626 2.14 -0.84 17.69
CA SER A 626 2.17 -0.18 19.00
C SER A 626 0.78 -0.03 19.61
N ILE A 627 -0.24 0.31 18.81
CA ILE A 627 -1.63 0.44 19.29
C ILE A 627 -2.11 -0.86 19.95
N ALA A 628 -1.86 -2.00 19.29
CA ALA A 628 -2.25 -3.30 19.83
C ALA A 628 -1.41 -3.70 21.05
N LEU A 629 -0.10 -3.40 21.04
CA LEU A 629 0.79 -3.66 22.17
C LEU A 629 0.38 -2.85 23.41
N ASN A 630 0.14 -1.54 23.24
CA ASN A 630 -0.29 -0.64 24.32
C ASN A 630 -1.64 -1.03 24.92
N TYR A 631 -2.57 -1.52 24.08
CA TYR A 631 -3.86 -2.06 24.56
C TYR A 631 -3.65 -3.24 25.51
N TYR A 632 -2.82 -4.24 25.13
CA TYR A 632 -2.57 -5.41 25.96
C TYR A 632 -1.73 -5.12 27.20
N GLN A 633 -0.81 -4.11 27.12
CA GLN A 633 0.01 -3.68 28.26
C GLN A 633 -0.85 -3.20 29.44
N LYS A 634 -1.99 -2.58 29.18
CA LYS A 634 -2.92 -2.08 30.20
C LYS A 634 -3.71 -3.21 30.89
N ASN A 635 -3.42 -4.51 30.63
CA ASN A 635 -4.12 -5.64 31.21
C ASN A 635 -3.31 -6.27 32.38
N PRO A 636 -3.56 -5.93 33.64
CA PRO A 636 -2.79 -6.41 34.79
C PRO A 636 -2.96 -7.92 35.06
N LYS A 637 -4.09 -8.51 34.66
CA LYS A 637 -4.30 -9.98 34.76
C LYS A 637 -3.40 -10.71 33.77
N GLY A 638 -3.28 -10.17 32.54
CA GLY A 638 -2.39 -10.69 31.52
C GLY A 638 -0.92 -10.65 31.94
N GLU A 639 -0.48 -9.57 32.57
CA GLU A 639 0.89 -9.42 33.08
C GLU A 639 1.25 -10.46 34.16
N LYS A 640 0.36 -10.69 35.13
CA LYS A 640 0.54 -11.73 36.15
C LYS A 640 0.69 -13.14 35.55
N ILE A 641 -0.10 -13.44 34.51
CA ILE A 641 -0.01 -14.71 33.79
C ILE A 641 1.32 -14.79 33.03
N ALA A 642 1.70 -13.73 32.31
CA ALA A 642 2.96 -13.64 31.55
C ALA A 642 4.17 -13.83 32.47
N SER A 643 4.17 -13.18 33.64
CA SER A 643 5.22 -13.34 34.66
C SER A 643 5.33 -14.79 35.16
N LYS A 644 4.20 -15.45 35.45
CA LYS A 644 4.20 -16.87 35.85
C LYS A 644 4.76 -17.76 34.74
N ILE A 645 4.40 -17.51 33.48
CA ILE A 645 4.90 -18.27 32.34
C ILE A 645 6.42 -18.07 32.17
N LEU A 646 6.90 -16.82 32.19
CA LEU A 646 8.31 -16.51 32.03
C LEU A 646 9.18 -17.14 33.12
N ASN A 647 8.73 -17.07 34.35
CA ASN A 647 9.46 -17.67 35.50
C ASN A 647 9.43 -19.18 35.51
N ASN A 648 8.51 -19.82 34.78
CA ASN A 648 8.34 -21.26 34.69
C ASN A 648 8.37 -21.81 33.26
N MET A 649 9.27 -21.29 32.41
CA MET A 649 9.37 -21.64 30.99
C MET A 649 9.54 -23.14 30.74
N GLN A 650 10.34 -23.82 31.56
CA GLN A 650 10.55 -25.27 31.46
C GLN A 650 9.22 -26.04 31.67
N THR A 651 8.44 -25.70 32.68
CA THR A 651 7.13 -26.29 32.93
C THR A 651 6.17 -25.97 31.80
N THR A 652 6.14 -24.71 31.36
CA THR A 652 5.26 -24.24 30.28
C THR A 652 5.53 -24.98 28.96
N THR A 653 6.79 -25.13 28.55
CA THR A 653 7.14 -25.89 27.34
C THR A 653 6.86 -27.39 27.49
N SER A 654 7.02 -27.94 28.69
CA SER A 654 6.66 -29.35 28.99
C SER A 654 5.15 -29.58 28.91
N MET A 655 4.34 -28.64 29.41
CA MET A 655 2.87 -28.68 29.27
C MET A 655 2.45 -28.58 27.81
N ALA A 656 3.09 -27.69 27.01
CA ALA A 656 2.83 -27.57 25.57
C ALA A 656 3.13 -28.91 24.85
N ARG A 657 4.27 -29.55 25.13
CA ARG A 657 4.63 -30.87 24.58
C ARG A 657 3.62 -31.94 24.97
N PHE A 658 3.16 -31.96 26.25
CA PHE A 658 2.16 -32.90 26.73
C PHE A 658 0.81 -32.69 26.01
N SER A 659 0.37 -31.44 25.86
CA SER A 659 -0.85 -31.10 25.11
C SER A 659 -0.79 -31.54 23.65
N LEU A 660 0.36 -31.36 22.99
CA LEU A 660 0.57 -31.84 21.61
C LEU A 660 0.53 -33.37 21.53
N LYS A 661 1.09 -34.08 22.53
CA LYS A 661 1.01 -35.53 22.60
C LYS A 661 -0.45 -36.01 22.76
N GLY A 662 -1.23 -35.34 23.61
CA GLY A 662 -2.66 -35.58 23.76
C GLY A 662 -3.46 -35.33 22.49
N ALA A 663 -3.26 -34.17 21.86
CA ALA A 663 -3.90 -33.82 20.56
C ALA A 663 -3.54 -34.85 19.47
N ARG A 664 -2.31 -35.36 19.49
CA ARG A 664 -1.87 -36.41 18.57
C ARG A 664 -2.59 -37.73 18.79
N LEU A 665 -2.81 -38.15 20.05
CA LEU A 665 -3.59 -39.37 20.35
C LEU A 665 -5.01 -39.24 19.83
N VAL A 666 -5.66 -38.11 20.07
CA VAL A 666 -7.00 -37.81 19.53
C VAL A 666 -6.98 -37.81 18.00
N GLN A 667 -5.99 -37.19 17.37
CA GLN A 667 -5.85 -37.18 15.90
C GLN A 667 -5.70 -38.61 15.33
N ASN A 668 -4.98 -39.50 16.01
CA ASN A 668 -4.82 -40.90 15.58
C ASN A 668 -6.15 -41.68 15.70
N LEU A 669 -7.00 -41.35 16.67
CA LEU A 669 -8.28 -42.00 16.89
C LEU A 669 -9.37 -41.54 15.91
N ILE A 670 -9.50 -40.24 15.69
CA ILE A 670 -10.61 -39.68 14.90
C ILE A 670 -10.18 -39.12 13.53
N GLY A 671 -8.89 -39.07 13.24
CA GLY A 671 -8.32 -38.50 12.01
C GLY A 671 -8.15 -36.99 12.08
N SER A 672 -7.29 -36.44 11.19
CA SER A 672 -6.98 -35.01 11.18
C SER A 672 -8.17 -34.12 10.77
N HIS A 673 -9.00 -34.58 9.83
CA HIS A 673 -10.17 -33.83 9.37
C HIS A 673 -11.21 -33.64 10.49
N ASN A 674 -11.51 -34.71 11.20
CA ASN A 674 -12.47 -34.69 12.30
C ASN A 674 -11.97 -33.87 13.49
N LEU A 675 -10.66 -33.92 13.79
CA LEU A 675 -10.05 -33.08 14.82
C LEU A 675 -10.16 -31.59 14.50
N VAL A 676 -9.88 -31.21 13.27
CA VAL A 676 -10.03 -29.81 12.80
C VAL A 676 -11.49 -29.37 12.91
N SER A 677 -12.43 -30.19 12.45
CA SER A 677 -13.88 -29.91 12.53
C SER A 677 -14.37 -29.79 13.95
N LEU A 678 -13.96 -30.71 14.84
CA LEU A 678 -14.29 -30.73 16.27
C LEU A 678 -13.79 -29.45 16.97
N THR A 679 -12.52 -29.10 16.79
CA THR A 679 -11.94 -27.90 17.42
C THR A 679 -12.54 -26.60 16.86
N LYS A 680 -12.90 -26.57 15.58
CA LYS A 680 -13.65 -25.46 14.97
C LYS A 680 -15.05 -25.32 15.56
N GLY A 681 -15.73 -26.46 15.82
CA GLY A 681 -17.04 -26.52 16.51
C GLY A 681 -16.96 -25.99 17.92
N ILE A 682 -16.03 -26.51 18.74
CA ILE A 682 -15.82 -26.08 20.13
C ILE A 682 -15.52 -24.57 20.21
N LYS A 683 -14.69 -24.07 19.31
CA LYS A 683 -14.31 -22.64 19.26
C LYS A 683 -15.49 -21.70 19.03
N LYS A 684 -16.56 -22.14 18.39
CA LYS A 684 -17.79 -21.34 18.25
C LYS A 684 -18.44 -21.02 19.58
N PHE A 685 -18.34 -21.93 20.55
CA PHE A 685 -18.92 -21.78 21.88
C PHE A 685 -17.90 -21.27 22.91
N ILE A 686 -16.62 -21.67 22.77
CA ILE A 686 -15.53 -21.31 23.70
C ILE A 686 -14.49 -20.55 22.89
N LYS A 687 -14.65 -19.22 22.76
CA LYS A 687 -13.75 -18.34 21.96
C LYS A 687 -12.25 -18.54 22.22
N PRO A 688 -11.76 -18.69 23.48
CA PRO A 688 -10.34 -18.93 23.76
C PRO A 688 -9.85 -20.36 23.48
N PHE A 689 -10.68 -21.23 22.88
CA PHE A 689 -10.24 -22.60 22.55
C PHE A 689 -9.36 -22.57 21.26
N PRO A 690 -8.17 -23.24 21.26
CA PRO A 690 -7.30 -23.27 20.10
C PRO A 690 -7.88 -24.14 18.97
N LYS A 691 -7.82 -23.66 17.73
CA LYS A 691 -8.14 -24.42 16.51
C LYS A 691 -6.99 -25.37 16.18
N ALA A 692 -7.30 -26.63 15.84
CA ALA A 692 -6.35 -27.56 15.27
C ALA A 692 -6.19 -27.35 13.77
N PHE A 693 -5.09 -27.85 13.20
CA PHE A 693 -4.73 -27.78 11.78
C PHE A 693 -4.41 -29.16 11.23
N HIS A 694 -4.49 -29.34 9.91
CA HIS A 694 -4.14 -30.61 9.27
C HIS A 694 -2.63 -30.92 9.40
N TYR A 695 -1.82 -29.88 9.45
CA TYR A 695 -0.37 -29.92 9.63
C TYR A 695 0.05 -29.63 11.08
N MET A 696 -0.75 -30.12 12.06
CA MET A 696 -0.36 -29.98 13.48
C MET A 696 1.04 -30.52 13.74
N PRO A 697 1.89 -29.75 14.45
CA PRO A 697 3.20 -30.24 14.87
C PRO A 697 3.08 -31.39 15.86
N LYS A 698 4.10 -32.26 15.89
CA LYS A 698 4.27 -33.24 16.96
C LYS A 698 4.96 -32.58 18.15
N ASN A 699 4.87 -33.26 19.30
CA ASN A 699 5.72 -32.91 20.44
C ASN A 699 7.18 -33.18 20.11
N ASN A 700 8.04 -32.19 20.38
CA ASN A 700 9.48 -32.37 20.23
C ASN A 700 10.06 -33.06 21.46
N ALA A 701 10.81 -34.16 21.25
CA ALA A 701 11.53 -34.92 22.25
C ALA A 701 13.02 -35.08 21.93
N TYR A 702 13.55 -34.26 20.99
CA TYR A 702 14.95 -34.31 20.61
C TYR A 702 15.87 -33.92 21.78
N PRO A 703 16.93 -34.72 22.08
CA PRO A 703 17.86 -34.40 23.14
C PRO A 703 18.75 -33.22 22.72
N LEU A 704 18.87 -32.22 23.59
CA LEU A 704 19.66 -31.02 23.37
C LEU A 704 21.02 -31.18 24.11
N GLU A 705 21.96 -31.83 23.44
CA GLU A 705 23.27 -32.16 23.98
C GLU A 705 24.37 -31.53 23.13
N ASN A 706 25.46 -31.07 23.77
CA ASN A 706 26.59 -30.48 23.08
C ASN A 706 27.19 -31.47 22.05
N LYS A 707 27.40 -31.01 20.84
CA LYS A 707 28.07 -31.78 19.77
C LYS A 707 29.47 -31.21 19.53
N THR A 708 30.42 -31.78 20.25
CA THR A 708 31.81 -31.36 20.17
C THR A 708 32.53 -32.14 19.08
N LEU A 709 33.06 -31.44 18.10
CA LEU A 709 33.90 -31.97 17.02
C LEU A 709 35.38 -31.64 17.31
N LYS A 710 36.33 -32.31 16.59
CA LYS A 710 37.72 -31.90 16.54
C LYS A 710 37.89 -30.61 15.70
N SER A 711 37.24 -29.54 16.13
CA SER A 711 37.23 -28.24 15.45
C SER A 711 37.32 -27.14 16.50
N GLU A 712 38.10 -26.09 16.21
CA GLU A 712 38.17 -24.89 17.03
C GLU A 712 36.93 -23.98 16.87
N GLU A 713 36.22 -24.10 15.74
CA GLU A 713 35.03 -23.31 15.49
C GLU A 713 33.83 -23.82 16.26
N LYS A 714 33.14 -22.90 16.93
CA LYS A 714 31.98 -23.19 17.79
C LYS A 714 30.83 -22.28 17.49
N VAL A 715 29.61 -22.75 17.71
CA VAL A 715 28.38 -21.96 17.66
C VAL A 715 27.50 -22.29 18.86
N ILE A 716 26.90 -21.24 19.43
CA ILE A 716 25.90 -21.42 20.50
C ILE A 716 24.54 -21.51 19.82
N TYR A 717 23.88 -22.64 20.03
CA TYR A 717 22.53 -22.86 19.48
C TYR A 717 21.48 -22.56 20.53
N PHE A 718 20.88 -21.38 20.43
CA PHE A 718 19.72 -20.99 21.21
C PHE A 718 18.43 -21.48 20.54
N SER A 719 18.17 -22.78 20.60
CA SER A 719 16.92 -23.34 20.09
C SER A 719 15.73 -22.69 20.81
N THR A 720 14.79 -22.18 20.03
CA THR A 720 13.66 -21.40 20.54
C THR A 720 12.62 -22.25 21.26
N CYS A 721 11.86 -21.67 22.19
CA CYS A 721 10.84 -22.39 22.96
C CYS A 721 9.77 -23.03 22.05
N ILE A 722 9.48 -22.43 20.89
CA ILE A 722 8.59 -23.02 19.88
C ILE A 722 9.20 -24.28 19.31
N ASN A 723 10.42 -24.24 18.79
CA ASN A 723 11.05 -25.41 18.17
C ASN A 723 11.50 -26.47 19.19
N ARG A 724 11.71 -26.12 20.45
CA ARG A 724 11.84 -27.10 21.55
C ARG A 724 10.52 -27.80 21.87
N SER A 725 9.38 -27.20 21.55
CA SER A 725 8.05 -27.78 21.78
C SER A 725 7.51 -28.48 20.53
N PHE A 726 7.80 -27.99 19.34
CA PHE A 726 7.26 -28.42 18.05
C PHE A 726 8.28 -29.24 17.27
N ALA A 727 7.92 -30.47 16.91
CA ALA A 727 8.56 -31.25 15.86
C ALA A 727 7.69 -31.26 14.59
N PRO A 728 8.25 -31.51 13.41
CA PRO A 728 7.50 -31.52 12.16
C PRO A 728 6.27 -32.44 12.21
N SER A 729 5.19 -32.00 11.55
CA SER A 729 3.99 -32.83 11.35
C SER A 729 4.35 -34.12 10.61
N THR A 730 3.55 -35.19 10.80
CA THR A 730 3.73 -36.44 10.04
C THR A 730 3.51 -36.27 8.55
N LYS A 731 2.89 -35.20 8.12
CA LYS A 731 2.63 -34.84 6.72
C LYS A 731 3.79 -34.10 6.06
N MET A 732 4.79 -33.64 6.85
CA MET A 732 5.98 -32.99 6.31
C MET A 732 6.88 -33.99 5.55
N ALA A 733 7.62 -33.50 4.57
CA ALA A 733 8.53 -34.33 3.77
C ALA A 733 9.69 -34.87 4.64
N ASP A 734 10.41 -33.98 5.33
CA ASP A 734 11.42 -34.35 6.32
C ASP A 734 10.78 -34.34 7.73
N LYS A 735 11.06 -35.39 8.51
CA LYS A 735 10.46 -35.59 9.84
C LYS A 735 11.42 -35.36 11.00
N ARG A 736 12.70 -35.03 10.68
CA ARG A 736 13.72 -34.68 11.67
C ARG A 736 13.34 -33.36 12.34
N CYS A 737 13.74 -33.18 13.57
CA CYS A 737 13.62 -31.88 14.24
C CYS A 737 14.61 -30.87 13.63
N ILE A 738 14.29 -29.58 13.67
CA ILE A 738 15.18 -28.52 13.14
C ILE A 738 16.56 -28.53 13.80
N GLN A 739 16.61 -28.95 15.06
CA GLN A 739 17.86 -29.11 15.82
C GLN A 739 18.78 -30.15 15.17
N GLU A 740 18.22 -31.29 14.82
CA GLU A 740 18.93 -32.39 14.15
C GLU A 740 19.46 -31.95 12.78
N VAL A 741 18.67 -31.17 12.04
CA VAL A 741 19.08 -30.64 10.72
C VAL A 741 20.21 -29.61 10.87
N PHE A 742 20.12 -28.71 11.86
CA PHE A 742 21.18 -27.74 12.12
C PHE A 742 22.48 -28.41 12.59
N GLU A 743 22.39 -29.40 13.46
CA GLU A 743 23.56 -30.20 13.86
C GLU A 743 24.21 -30.92 12.68
N SER A 744 23.41 -31.48 11.76
CA SER A 744 23.90 -32.09 10.52
C SER A 744 24.66 -31.09 9.65
N LEU A 745 24.11 -29.90 9.43
CA LEU A 745 24.78 -28.83 8.67
C LEU A 745 26.08 -28.38 9.34
N CYS A 746 26.08 -28.22 10.67
CA CYS A 746 27.29 -27.88 11.43
C CYS A 746 28.34 -28.99 11.35
N GLN A 747 27.93 -30.27 11.40
CA GLN A 747 28.84 -31.40 11.22
C GLN A 747 29.50 -31.39 9.85
N LYS A 748 28.74 -31.19 8.77
CA LYS A 748 29.24 -31.07 7.39
C LYS A 748 30.23 -29.90 7.26
N ALA A 749 29.93 -28.77 7.91
CA ALA A 749 30.77 -27.57 7.93
C ALA A 749 31.92 -27.62 8.96
N LYS A 750 32.05 -28.70 9.73
CA LYS A 750 33.03 -28.89 10.83
C LYS A 750 32.94 -27.84 11.94
N VAL A 751 31.74 -27.45 12.34
CA VAL A 751 31.46 -26.50 13.42
C VAL A 751 30.86 -27.24 14.63
N SER A 752 31.42 -27.05 15.82
CA SER A 752 30.91 -27.63 17.07
C SER A 752 29.69 -26.87 17.57
N VAL A 753 28.63 -27.60 17.95
CA VAL A 753 27.38 -27.02 18.45
C VAL A 753 27.35 -27.06 19.98
N MET A 754 27.12 -25.91 20.59
CA MET A 754 27.00 -25.77 22.05
C MET A 754 25.57 -25.34 22.41
N TYR A 755 24.97 -25.99 23.40
CA TYR A 755 23.70 -25.57 23.97
C TYR A 755 23.91 -24.86 25.30
N PRO A 756 23.16 -23.78 25.60
CA PRO A 756 23.18 -23.12 26.89
C PRO A 756 22.74 -24.07 28.01
N ASP A 757 23.44 -24.05 29.13
CA ASP A 757 22.96 -24.73 30.33
C ASP A 757 21.63 -24.16 30.78
N GLY A 758 20.69 -25.02 31.18
CA GLY A 758 19.33 -24.59 31.54
C GLY A 758 18.49 -24.02 30.37
N LEU A 759 18.85 -24.31 29.12
CA LEU A 759 18.17 -23.84 27.93
C LEU A 759 16.63 -23.92 28.00
N ASN A 760 16.09 -24.96 28.68
CA ASN A 760 14.65 -25.13 28.83
C ASN A 760 13.95 -24.03 29.64
N ALA A 761 14.71 -23.28 30.47
CA ALA A 761 14.22 -22.13 31.24
C ALA A 761 14.42 -20.79 30.51
N LEU A 762 15.02 -20.79 29.30
CA LEU A 762 15.30 -19.57 28.54
C LEU A 762 14.21 -19.31 27.50
N CYS A 763 13.97 -18.03 27.24
CA CYS A 763 13.08 -17.52 26.18
C CYS A 763 13.68 -16.30 25.52
N CYS A 764 13.49 -16.11 24.22
CA CYS A 764 13.92 -14.92 23.48
C CYS A 764 13.21 -13.61 23.93
N GLY A 765 12.08 -13.71 24.65
CA GLY A 765 11.31 -12.58 25.14
C GLY A 765 10.16 -12.14 24.23
N LYS A 766 10.09 -12.58 22.96
CA LYS A 766 9.07 -12.13 21.99
C LYS A 766 7.64 -12.33 22.46
N ALA A 767 7.34 -13.38 23.20
CA ALA A 767 6.01 -13.64 23.74
C ALA A 767 5.56 -12.64 24.83
N PHE A 768 6.50 -11.89 25.40
CA PHE A 768 6.29 -10.97 26.53
C PHE A 768 6.45 -9.51 26.15
N ILE A 769 6.59 -9.21 24.86
CA ILE A 769 6.84 -7.87 24.31
C ILE A 769 5.81 -6.81 24.77
N ASN A 770 4.62 -7.25 25.14
CA ASN A 770 3.57 -6.36 25.67
C ASN A 770 3.87 -5.82 27.08
N TYR A 771 4.83 -6.42 27.81
CA TYR A 771 5.12 -6.11 29.22
C TYR A 771 6.56 -5.67 29.35
N THR A 772 6.76 -4.37 29.42
CA THR A 772 8.09 -3.73 29.35
C THR A 772 9.04 -4.23 30.44
N ASP A 773 8.57 -4.33 31.70
CA ASP A 773 9.40 -4.75 32.82
C ASP A 773 9.81 -6.22 32.72
N LEU A 774 8.88 -7.09 32.32
CA LEU A 774 9.18 -8.50 32.08
C LEU A 774 10.18 -8.68 30.95
N THR A 775 10.01 -7.90 29.88
CA THR A 775 10.93 -7.92 28.73
C THR A 775 12.32 -7.48 29.15
N LYS A 776 12.44 -6.40 29.92
CA LYS A 776 13.73 -5.88 30.43
C LYS A 776 14.42 -6.91 31.31
N GLN A 777 13.72 -7.48 32.30
CA GLN A 777 14.23 -8.52 33.19
C GLN A 777 14.74 -9.74 32.41
N ASN A 778 13.97 -10.22 31.42
CA ASN A 778 14.37 -11.33 30.57
C ASN A 778 15.61 -11.01 29.72
N ASN A 779 15.72 -9.79 29.21
CA ASN A 779 16.87 -9.35 28.41
C ASN A 779 18.14 -9.27 29.23
N GLU A 780 18.10 -8.72 30.44
CA GLU A 780 19.22 -8.64 31.35
C GLU A 780 19.73 -10.05 31.74
N LYS A 781 18.79 -10.97 32.04
CA LYS A 781 19.11 -12.37 32.30
C LYS A 781 19.77 -13.04 31.10
N ASN A 782 19.19 -12.91 29.93
CA ASN A 782 19.74 -13.49 28.70
C ASN A 782 21.12 -12.91 28.38
N HIS A 783 21.28 -11.59 28.47
CA HIS A 783 22.57 -10.94 28.20
C HIS A 783 23.66 -11.50 29.09
N ALA A 784 23.42 -11.62 30.40
CA ALA A 784 24.41 -12.15 31.35
C ALA A 784 24.85 -13.58 30.98
N ILE A 785 23.89 -14.46 30.66
CA ILE A 785 24.17 -15.85 30.30
C ILE A 785 24.94 -15.93 28.98
N PHE A 786 24.48 -15.23 27.95
CA PHE A 786 25.09 -15.33 26.63
C PHE A 786 26.43 -14.58 26.52
N LEU A 787 26.66 -13.53 27.31
CA LEU A 787 27.93 -12.85 27.36
C LEU A 787 29.04 -13.78 27.90
N GLN A 788 28.72 -14.54 28.94
CA GLN A 788 29.63 -15.54 29.51
C GLN A 788 29.84 -16.71 28.54
N LEU A 789 28.79 -17.29 28.01
CA LEU A 789 28.84 -18.47 27.16
C LEU A 789 29.51 -18.20 25.80
N SER A 790 29.37 -16.99 25.27
CA SER A 790 29.94 -16.58 23.98
C SER A 790 31.43 -16.10 24.09
N ASP A 791 32.06 -16.22 25.22
CA ASP A 791 33.38 -15.61 25.46
C ASP A 791 33.37 -14.14 25.00
N ARG A 792 32.43 -13.37 25.57
CA ARG A 792 32.22 -11.94 25.27
C ARG A 792 31.98 -11.67 23.77
N GLY A 793 31.13 -12.47 23.16
CA GLY A 793 30.72 -12.29 21.78
C GLY A 793 31.64 -12.85 20.71
N LYS A 794 32.68 -13.58 21.07
CA LYS A 794 33.58 -14.28 20.12
C LYS A 794 32.85 -15.43 19.44
N ILE A 795 32.04 -16.21 20.19
CA ILE A 795 31.27 -17.34 19.68
C ILE A 795 29.89 -16.82 19.26
N PRO A 796 29.46 -17.04 17.99
CA PRO A 796 28.18 -16.60 17.52
C PRO A 796 27.02 -17.37 18.16
N ILE A 797 25.86 -16.69 18.31
CA ILE A 797 24.61 -17.23 18.83
C ILE A 797 23.62 -17.34 17.69
N VAL A 798 23.03 -18.51 17.50
CA VAL A 798 22.07 -18.79 16.42
C VAL A 798 20.71 -19.16 17.01
N LEU A 799 19.63 -18.55 16.49
CA LEU A 799 18.25 -18.89 16.82
C LEU A 799 17.53 -19.44 15.58
N ASP A 800 16.67 -20.42 15.79
CA ASP A 800 16.02 -21.27 14.79
C ASP A 800 14.59 -20.83 14.39
N HIS A 801 14.21 -19.59 14.69
CA HIS A 801 12.88 -19.06 14.35
C HIS A 801 12.98 -17.55 14.15
N SER A 802 12.78 -17.07 12.92
CA SER A 802 13.10 -15.69 12.54
C SER A 802 12.41 -14.60 13.37
N ALA A 803 11.17 -14.80 13.84
CA ALA A 803 10.53 -13.83 14.73
C ALA A 803 11.24 -13.72 16.10
N CYS A 804 11.82 -14.81 16.57
CA CYS A 804 12.59 -14.86 17.82
C CYS A 804 13.99 -14.26 17.60
N SER A 805 14.66 -14.63 16.51
CA SER A 805 16.01 -14.15 16.19
C SER A 805 16.05 -12.64 15.98
N THR A 806 15.14 -12.07 15.18
CA THR A 806 15.00 -10.63 14.97
C THR A 806 14.69 -9.89 16.26
N HIS A 807 13.77 -10.44 17.09
CA HIS A 807 13.45 -9.82 18.38
C HIS A 807 14.69 -9.83 19.30
N PHE A 808 15.33 -10.99 19.47
CA PHE A 808 16.49 -11.16 20.32
C PHE A 808 17.67 -10.29 19.86
N PHE A 809 17.93 -10.24 18.55
CA PHE A 809 18.97 -9.37 17.98
C PHE A 809 18.72 -7.90 18.32
N LYS A 810 17.49 -7.39 18.14
CA LYS A 810 17.13 -6.00 18.46
C LYS A 810 17.33 -5.69 19.94
N GLN A 811 16.96 -6.63 20.83
CA GLN A 811 17.14 -6.46 22.28
C GLN A 811 18.61 -6.48 22.68
N MET A 812 19.42 -7.38 22.10
CA MET A 812 20.83 -7.52 22.41
C MET A 812 21.70 -6.44 21.76
N LYS A 813 21.21 -5.74 20.72
CA LYS A 813 21.93 -4.63 20.07
C LYS A 813 22.30 -3.51 21.05
N ALA A 814 21.52 -3.30 22.11
CA ALA A 814 21.79 -2.34 23.17
C ALA A 814 23.10 -2.65 23.94
N TYR A 815 23.51 -3.91 23.96
CA TYR A 815 24.67 -4.38 24.69
C TYR A 815 25.94 -4.53 23.83
N LYS A 816 25.90 -4.35 22.53
CA LYS A 816 27.01 -4.34 21.54
C LYS A 816 27.99 -5.53 21.53
N ASP A 817 27.93 -6.42 22.51
CA ASP A 817 28.93 -7.45 22.77
C ASP A 817 28.61 -8.84 22.22
N LEU A 818 27.41 -9.03 21.66
CA LEU A 818 26.95 -10.33 21.20
C LEU A 818 26.74 -10.39 19.69
N LYS A 819 27.22 -11.46 19.05
CA LYS A 819 26.96 -11.79 17.64
C LYS A 819 25.75 -12.72 17.55
N VAL A 820 24.61 -12.19 17.18
CA VAL A 820 23.34 -12.95 17.09
C VAL A 820 22.94 -13.11 15.63
N TYR A 821 22.58 -14.32 15.25
CA TYR A 821 22.16 -14.68 13.89
C TYR A 821 20.79 -15.36 13.88
N ASP A 822 20.04 -15.09 12.83
CA ASP A 822 18.97 -15.98 12.37
C ASP A 822 19.60 -17.25 11.75
N LEU A 823 18.95 -18.39 11.91
CA LEU A 823 19.46 -19.67 11.39
C LEU A 823 19.73 -19.61 9.88
N SER A 824 18.81 -19.05 9.10
CA SER A 824 18.97 -18.93 7.63
C SER A 824 20.10 -17.99 7.24
N VAL A 825 20.30 -16.92 7.99
CA VAL A 825 21.39 -15.96 7.79
C VAL A 825 22.73 -16.60 8.16
N TYR A 826 22.80 -17.33 9.28
CA TYR A 826 23.99 -18.05 9.68
C TYR A 826 24.40 -19.13 8.69
N ILE A 827 23.41 -19.86 8.15
CA ILE A 827 23.66 -20.85 7.09
C ILE A 827 24.28 -20.18 5.87
N GLU A 828 23.75 -19.08 5.39
CA GLU A 828 24.25 -18.41 4.18
C GLU A 828 25.61 -17.76 4.39
N GLU A 829 25.76 -16.98 5.47
CA GLU A 829 26.96 -16.16 5.69
C GLU A 829 28.15 -16.97 6.24
N VAL A 830 27.88 -18.01 7.05
CA VAL A 830 28.94 -18.71 7.80
C VAL A 830 29.12 -20.17 7.37
N LEU A 831 28.03 -20.93 7.19
CA LEU A 831 28.14 -22.34 6.84
C LEU A 831 28.30 -22.56 5.33
N SER A 832 27.55 -21.83 4.49
CA SER A 832 27.50 -22.02 3.03
C SER A 832 28.90 -21.99 2.36
N PRO A 833 29.84 -21.11 2.76
CA PRO A 833 31.21 -21.16 2.18
C PRO A 833 31.99 -22.44 2.49
N LYS A 834 31.57 -23.22 3.50
CA LYS A 834 32.21 -24.46 3.96
C LYS A 834 31.51 -25.72 3.48
N LEU A 835 30.32 -25.56 2.89
CA LEU A 835 29.48 -26.66 2.43
C LEU A 835 29.68 -26.92 0.94
N LYS A 836 29.66 -28.16 0.54
CA LYS A 836 29.65 -28.57 -0.85
C LYS A 836 28.23 -28.83 -1.31
N PHE A 837 27.71 -27.93 -2.15
CA PHE A 837 26.35 -28.02 -2.67
C PHE A 837 26.23 -29.03 -3.82
N ASN A 838 25.14 -29.79 -3.80
CA ASN A 838 24.69 -30.68 -4.86
C ASN A 838 23.21 -30.36 -5.14
N PRO A 839 22.91 -29.35 -6.00
CA PRO A 839 21.55 -28.85 -6.18
C PRO A 839 20.61 -29.91 -6.76
N ILE A 840 19.36 -29.89 -6.31
CA ILE A 840 18.30 -30.77 -6.82
C ILE A 840 17.70 -30.18 -8.11
N ASN A 841 17.10 -31.01 -8.95
CA ASN A 841 16.34 -30.59 -10.12
C ASN A 841 14.83 -30.63 -9.78
N GLU A 842 14.36 -29.64 -9.02
CA GLU A 842 12.99 -29.56 -8.54
C GLU A 842 12.57 -28.09 -8.38
N ASP A 843 11.37 -27.74 -8.85
CA ASP A 843 10.77 -26.44 -8.60
C ASP A 843 10.30 -26.35 -7.15
N ILE A 844 10.55 -25.22 -6.51
CA ILE A 844 10.27 -25.03 -5.08
C ILE A 844 9.50 -23.74 -4.82
N GLY A 845 8.63 -23.76 -3.80
CA GLY A 845 8.05 -22.57 -3.24
C GLY A 845 8.99 -21.90 -2.23
N LEU A 846 9.10 -20.58 -2.26
CA LEU A 846 9.87 -19.82 -1.27
C LEU A 846 9.02 -18.71 -0.64
N TYR A 847 9.05 -18.63 0.69
CA TYR A 847 8.36 -17.58 1.45
C TYR A 847 9.30 -16.95 2.47
N THR A 848 9.66 -15.69 2.24
CA THR A 848 10.42 -14.91 3.23
C THR A 848 9.50 -14.38 4.30
N MET A 849 9.76 -14.71 5.55
CA MET A 849 9.00 -14.27 6.69
C MET A 849 9.11 -12.75 6.90
N CYS A 850 8.03 -12.14 7.43
CA CYS A 850 7.97 -10.69 7.69
C CYS A 850 9.17 -10.15 8.50
N ALA A 851 9.68 -10.89 9.48
CA ALA A 851 10.84 -10.48 10.28
C ALA A 851 12.11 -10.31 9.42
N LEU A 852 12.39 -11.22 8.50
CA LEU A 852 13.54 -11.11 7.58
C LEU A 852 13.31 -10.06 6.47
N LYS A 853 12.06 -9.86 6.04
CA LYS A 853 11.71 -8.76 5.13
C LYS A 853 12.04 -7.40 5.73
N LEU A 854 11.72 -7.20 7.01
CA LEU A 854 12.05 -5.98 7.75
C LEU A 854 13.57 -5.75 7.91
N GLU A 855 14.38 -6.79 7.77
CA GLU A 855 15.84 -6.74 7.80
C GLU A 855 16.46 -6.72 6.40
N ASN A 856 15.65 -6.60 5.33
CA ASN A 856 16.08 -6.63 3.93
C ASN A 856 16.87 -7.90 3.54
N LYS A 857 16.50 -9.06 4.14
CA LYS A 857 17.16 -10.35 3.92
C LYS A 857 16.45 -11.24 2.88
N GLU A 858 15.57 -10.69 2.04
CA GLU A 858 14.85 -11.43 1.01
C GLU A 858 15.80 -11.99 -0.06
N GLU A 859 16.73 -11.17 -0.52
CA GLU A 859 17.72 -11.56 -1.51
C GLU A 859 18.68 -12.64 -0.98
N LEU A 860 19.10 -12.52 0.28
CA LEU A 860 19.94 -13.52 0.94
C LEU A 860 19.24 -14.89 0.92
N LEU A 861 17.96 -14.95 1.28
CA LEU A 861 17.20 -16.19 1.32
C LEU A 861 17.00 -16.77 -0.10
N PHE A 862 16.75 -15.92 -1.09
CA PHE A 862 16.64 -16.30 -2.49
C PHE A 862 17.96 -16.87 -3.02
N ASN A 863 19.10 -16.24 -2.73
CA ASN A 863 20.41 -16.71 -3.14
C ASN A 863 20.77 -18.06 -2.50
N LEU A 864 20.41 -18.25 -1.22
CA LEU A 864 20.57 -19.54 -0.55
C LEU A 864 19.74 -20.64 -1.23
N ALA A 865 18.47 -20.35 -1.55
CA ALA A 865 17.61 -21.29 -2.28
C ALA A 865 18.15 -21.61 -3.68
N LYS A 866 18.68 -20.60 -4.38
CA LYS A 866 19.29 -20.77 -5.72
C LYS A 866 20.51 -21.69 -5.73
N LYS A 867 21.28 -21.76 -4.67
CA LYS A 867 22.38 -22.74 -4.51
C LYS A 867 21.88 -24.17 -4.39
N CYS A 868 20.62 -24.35 -3.96
CA CYS A 868 20.04 -25.65 -3.64
C CYS A 868 19.19 -26.26 -4.75
N THR A 869 18.72 -25.46 -5.73
CA THR A 869 17.90 -26.00 -6.82
C THR A 869 18.32 -25.45 -8.19
N LEU A 870 18.20 -26.32 -9.22
CA LEU A 870 18.28 -25.98 -10.63
C LEU A 870 16.91 -25.63 -11.22
N GLY A 871 15.82 -25.93 -10.49
CA GLY A 871 14.45 -25.62 -10.87
C GLY A 871 14.04 -24.17 -10.59
N GLU A 872 12.78 -23.86 -10.87
CA GLU A 872 12.20 -22.53 -10.61
C GLU A 872 11.99 -22.31 -9.11
N ILE A 873 12.26 -21.08 -8.65
CA ILE A 873 11.94 -20.63 -7.30
C ILE A 873 10.69 -19.75 -7.37
N VAL A 874 9.56 -20.29 -6.95
CA VAL A 874 8.25 -19.66 -7.05
C VAL A 874 7.94 -18.87 -5.79
N ILE A 875 7.70 -17.56 -5.93
CA ILE A 875 7.44 -16.63 -4.83
C ILE A 875 6.14 -15.86 -5.06
N HIS A 876 5.20 -15.96 -4.12
CA HIS A 876 4.01 -15.10 -4.13
C HIS A 876 4.35 -13.72 -3.55
N LYS A 877 4.61 -12.75 -4.43
CA LYS A 877 5.12 -11.41 -4.05
C LYS A 877 4.12 -10.55 -3.26
N GLU A 878 2.82 -10.82 -3.38
CA GLU A 878 1.78 -10.03 -2.70
C GLU A 878 1.61 -10.37 -1.22
N THR A 879 2.08 -11.52 -0.77
CA THR A 879 1.97 -11.92 0.63
C THR A 879 3.03 -11.24 1.48
N GLY A 880 2.62 -10.26 2.29
CA GLY A 880 3.48 -9.60 3.27
C GLY A 880 3.74 -10.49 4.49
N CYS A 881 2.75 -10.59 5.38
CA CYS A 881 2.78 -11.46 6.56
C CYS A 881 1.79 -12.62 6.36
N CYS A 882 2.16 -13.84 6.79
CA CYS A 882 1.28 -15.02 6.71
C CYS A 882 0.07 -14.95 7.68
N GLY A 883 0.03 -13.97 8.57
CA GLY A 883 -1.06 -13.79 9.54
C GLY A 883 -1.12 -14.82 10.67
N PHE A 884 -0.22 -15.80 10.72
CA PHE A 884 -0.22 -16.80 11.81
C PHE A 884 0.23 -16.19 13.14
N ALA A 885 1.24 -15.30 13.11
CA ALA A 885 1.66 -14.46 14.23
C ALA A 885 1.81 -15.22 15.57
N GLY A 886 2.61 -16.25 15.59
CA GLY A 886 2.87 -17.07 16.79
C GLY A 886 1.62 -17.84 17.25
N ASN A 887 1.11 -17.55 18.44
CA ASN A 887 -0.08 -18.22 18.98
C ASN A 887 -1.39 -17.74 18.34
N LYS A 888 -1.42 -16.56 17.71
CA LYS A 888 -2.66 -16.01 17.10
C LYS A 888 -3.25 -16.94 16.06
N GLY A 889 -2.44 -17.66 15.28
CA GLY A 889 -2.94 -18.63 14.33
C GLY A 889 -3.84 -19.71 14.94
N PHE A 890 -3.61 -20.07 16.21
CA PHE A 890 -4.45 -21.03 16.93
C PHE A 890 -5.72 -20.38 17.52
N PHE A 891 -5.66 -19.09 17.91
CA PHE A 891 -6.75 -18.39 18.60
C PHE A 891 -7.55 -17.44 17.69
N THR A 892 -6.95 -16.91 16.63
CA THR A 892 -7.56 -16.03 15.62
C THR A 892 -7.20 -16.54 14.22
N PRO A 893 -7.57 -17.79 13.86
CA PRO A 893 -7.15 -18.42 12.60
C PRO A 893 -7.65 -17.71 11.35
N GLU A 894 -8.74 -16.94 11.46
CA GLU A 894 -9.28 -16.10 10.39
C GLU A 894 -8.28 -15.05 9.92
N LEU A 895 -7.33 -14.64 10.76
CA LEU A 895 -6.27 -13.72 10.36
C LEU A 895 -5.29 -14.38 9.37
N ASN A 896 -4.94 -15.65 9.57
CA ASN A 896 -4.15 -16.41 8.62
C ASN A 896 -4.93 -16.69 7.33
N GLU A 897 -6.24 -16.92 7.44
CA GLU A 897 -7.13 -17.11 6.28
C GLU A 897 -7.18 -15.85 5.40
N SER A 898 -7.33 -14.68 6.00
CA SER A 898 -7.31 -13.37 5.33
C SER A 898 -5.95 -13.07 4.69
N ALA A 899 -4.87 -13.26 5.44
CA ALA A 899 -3.51 -12.97 4.99
C ALA A 899 -3.09 -13.79 3.76
N LEU A 900 -3.58 -15.01 3.66
CA LEU A 900 -3.27 -15.96 2.57
C LEU A 900 -4.43 -16.07 1.55
N ASN A 901 -5.30 -15.08 1.50
CA ASN A 901 -6.31 -14.98 0.45
C ASN A 901 -5.61 -14.84 -0.93
N GLY A 902 -5.97 -15.70 -1.89
CA GLY A 902 -5.31 -15.80 -3.20
C GLY A 902 -4.04 -16.68 -3.23
N PHE A 903 -3.37 -16.91 -2.09
CA PHE A 903 -2.17 -17.75 -2.01
C PHE A 903 -2.40 -19.18 -2.52
N LYS A 904 -3.54 -19.77 -2.18
CA LYS A 904 -3.95 -21.09 -2.64
C LYS A 904 -4.10 -21.13 -4.18
N ALA A 905 -4.82 -20.17 -4.74
CA ALA A 905 -5.08 -20.10 -6.19
C ALA A 905 -3.77 -19.90 -6.97
N PHE A 906 -2.88 -19.04 -6.46
CA PHE A 906 -1.56 -18.82 -7.05
C PHE A 906 -0.75 -20.12 -7.14
N TYR A 907 -0.58 -20.83 -6.03
CA TYR A 907 0.23 -22.06 -6.02
C TYR A 907 -0.45 -23.27 -6.67
N GLN A 908 -1.76 -23.23 -6.93
CA GLN A 908 -2.43 -24.28 -7.70
C GLN A 908 -2.03 -24.33 -9.18
N SER A 909 -1.50 -23.22 -9.72
CA SER A 909 -1.01 -23.15 -11.11
C SER A 909 0.39 -23.74 -11.29
N TYR A 910 1.05 -24.17 -10.21
CA TYR A 910 2.39 -24.73 -10.22
C TYR A 910 2.38 -26.18 -9.69
N ASP A 911 3.17 -27.06 -10.31
CA ASP A 911 3.37 -28.45 -9.83
C ASP A 911 4.51 -28.53 -8.82
N LEU A 912 4.31 -27.92 -7.65
CA LEU A 912 5.31 -27.90 -6.58
C LEU A 912 5.07 -29.03 -5.57
N LYS A 913 6.16 -29.66 -5.14
CA LYS A 913 6.15 -30.68 -4.10
C LYS A 913 6.44 -30.14 -2.71
N ARG A 914 7.23 -29.07 -2.60
CA ARG A 914 7.73 -28.53 -1.35
C ARG A 914 7.83 -27.00 -1.39
N GLY A 915 7.61 -26.39 -0.23
CA GLY A 915 7.88 -24.98 -0.01
C GLY A 915 8.81 -24.77 1.20
N PHE A 916 9.55 -23.67 1.17
CA PHE A 916 10.52 -23.36 2.22
C PHE A 916 10.31 -21.96 2.80
N SER A 917 10.54 -21.85 4.12
CA SER A 917 10.34 -20.64 4.91
C SER A 917 11.39 -20.57 6.02
N THR A 918 11.19 -19.75 7.04
CA THR A 918 12.14 -19.56 8.15
C THR A 918 11.46 -19.54 9.53
N SER A 919 10.21 -20.08 9.61
CA SER A 919 9.42 -20.02 10.83
C SER A 919 8.38 -21.13 10.89
N SER A 920 8.50 -22.01 11.86
CA SER A 920 7.60 -23.15 12.05
C SER A 920 6.13 -22.78 12.21
N THR A 921 5.80 -21.63 12.75
CA THR A 921 4.40 -21.17 12.83
C THR A 921 3.86 -20.69 11.49
N CYS A 922 4.67 -20.03 10.66
CA CYS A 922 4.29 -19.70 9.28
C CYS A 922 4.12 -20.97 8.45
N GLU A 923 5.01 -21.93 8.58
CA GLU A 923 4.98 -23.21 7.87
C GLU A 923 3.65 -23.96 8.05
N ILE A 924 3.07 -23.94 9.28
CA ILE A 924 1.73 -24.50 9.55
C ILE A 924 0.69 -23.77 8.68
N GLY A 925 0.64 -22.43 8.77
CA GLY A 925 -0.35 -21.64 8.06
C GLY A 925 -0.25 -21.74 6.53
N LEU A 926 0.98 -21.74 5.99
CA LEU A 926 1.25 -21.88 4.57
C LEU A 926 0.85 -23.29 4.06
N SER A 927 1.21 -24.35 4.81
CA SER A 927 0.86 -25.72 4.46
C SER A 927 -0.66 -25.98 4.47
N GLU A 928 -1.44 -25.28 5.30
CA GLU A 928 -2.91 -25.37 5.28
C GLU A 928 -3.54 -24.78 4.02
N LYS A 929 -2.81 -23.94 3.30
CA LYS A 929 -3.30 -23.20 2.12
C LYS A 929 -2.76 -23.69 0.78
N THR A 930 -1.82 -24.65 0.81
CA THR A 930 -1.24 -25.26 -0.40
C THR A 930 -1.49 -26.75 -0.45
N HIS A 931 -1.29 -27.37 -1.59
CA HIS A 931 -1.37 -28.84 -1.77
C HIS A 931 -0.07 -29.55 -1.38
N PHE A 932 0.97 -28.78 -0.98
CA PHE A 932 2.28 -29.27 -0.52
C PHE A 932 2.64 -28.68 0.85
N SER A 933 3.64 -29.28 1.49
CA SER A 933 4.11 -28.86 2.81
C SER A 933 5.20 -27.79 2.73
N TRP A 934 5.24 -26.92 3.73
CA TRP A 934 6.27 -25.90 3.94
C TRP A 934 7.13 -26.25 5.14
N GLN A 935 8.47 -26.17 4.98
CA GLN A 935 9.44 -26.42 6.04
C GLN A 935 10.52 -25.33 6.07
N HIS A 936 11.35 -25.31 7.11
CA HIS A 936 12.45 -24.36 7.22
C HIS A 936 13.46 -24.59 6.07
N ILE A 937 14.05 -23.53 5.52
CA ILE A 937 14.99 -23.62 4.41
C ILE A 937 16.22 -24.47 4.75
N ALA A 938 16.58 -24.60 6.03
CA ALA A 938 17.67 -25.47 6.50
C ALA A 938 17.51 -26.92 6.05
N TYR A 939 16.25 -27.41 5.94
CA TYR A 939 15.99 -28.78 5.43
C TYR A 939 16.40 -28.92 3.96
N LEU A 940 16.16 -27.89 3.15
CA LEU A 940 16.58 -27.87 1.75
C LEU A 940 18.11 -27.86 1.66
N VAL A 941 18.76 -26.98 2.41
CA VAL A 941 20.22 -26.87 2.40
C VAL A 941 20.89 -28.18 2.87
N ASP A 942 20.36 -28.82 3.93
CA ASP A 942 20.90 -30.08 4.41
C ASP A 942 20.74 -31.22 3.37
N ALA A 943 19.59 -31.26 2.70
CA ALA A 943 19.34 -32.25 1.64
C ALA A 943 20.24 -32.03 0.40
N CYS A 944 20.67 -30.79 0.14
CA CYS A 944 21.47 -30.41 -1.02
C CYS A 944 22.96 -30.24 -0.72
N THR A 945 23.46 -30.67 0.43
CA THR A 945 24.85 -30.56 0.82
C THR A 945 25.45 -31.90 1.24
N LEU A 946 26.77 -32.07 0.96
CA LEU A 946 27.55 -33.27 1.25
C LEU A 946 28.35 -33.10 2.55
#